data_e6ac3508ed93af47e4358dcf19e9efbc
#
_entry.id   e6ac3508ed93af47e4358dcf19e9efbc
#
_cell.length_a   1.000
_cell.length_b   1.000
_cell.length_c   1.000
_cell.angle_alpha   90.00
_cell.angle_beta   90.00
_cell.angle_gamma   90.00
#
_symmetry.space_group_name_H-M   'P 1'
#
loop_
_entity.id
_entity.type
_entity.pdbx_description
1 polymer ?
#
loop_
_entity_poly.entity_id
_entity_poly.type
_entity_poly.pdbx_seq_one_letter_code
_entity_poly.pdbx_strand_id
1 'polypeptide(L)'
;MVFLKPKQIESSTEDTPNIDKTTRKERRKEQNRIRSVQNAFDYKVMNRDGLCILSDDLYSRSIEFSDTNFQLLSEEGKYKVFGEYMALLNTAAADRVDLQLTVNNRILDRQKFDDEMLIHLQHDGLDKLRFEMNDQRRQALEDGNNKIASQKIFTISGQYTNADNAVVALNKASADIERSLNKMGCETRRMSGLQRLEAIYSAIKPGEQFMFEYENLGFKDSTKNHIAPYSIDFKAAPDYFIMDGRYCQGLYLSEYPTSLSDAFFQELITMEHNCMISVHMSMVPRKKAIEHIRFQQDDMYSVIERASEKISAKGGAGILPSSMTAEYDDAQQLLDKILKQNQNLFKVQVVILTNSADLAAMNAVRKDIENIGQSHMCKFLPMTFEQEAAFNAALPLGKPKEKLGRSMITSVCAILMPFTTKEMHDSDSPVYYGINKASHNMILGNRRLLPNPSGFILGKPGFGKSFSAKLESMSVMLSNPDADIFFIDPQGEYTFMAEELNKISHHAEAAVLKVDSYSDLHFNPFAGDPSDPDFIQRKSKYLEFLVAEMIGKGELHPQERTQIGKVCLELFNEYRDAWRNDPDVLPPTLKDFAAKMAVRANENPYAENIYGSLWSFVDGSSNLFSQQGNVDMNSSFLVFDIHDLDESIRTLSMKVILETLQQRIKKNHELGKPTYVYIDEIYLLLKDRYSEQFLYEFWKWCRKFGAIVTGITQNVTELLCSQQACTMLSNSEFCIMLGQSQNDVASLKELFRLSNMEEDELLYAHRGEGLIKFGQTIIPFENHFPKNTELYRIWNTDPSEKELSDPSQEPASSDPVAAELSDPEEQAGKSVIDTFDEVPSDEPSKEDSGKTEYSHPYYLGEAILTPPKHNSQKWED
;
A
#
# COMPACT_ATOMS: atom_id res chain seq x y z
N MET A 1 20.27 -27.11 16.88
CA MET A 1 18.86 -27.59 16.69
C MET A 1 18.86 -29.11 16.63
N VAL A 2 18.27 -29.77 17.60
CA VAL A 2 18.26 -31.24 17.69
C VAL A 2 17.19 -31.78 16.74
N PHE A 3 17.64 -32.54 15.74
CA PHE A 3 16.78 -33.26 14.82
C PHE A 3 16.54 -34.68 15.36
N LEU A 4 15.35 -34.95 15.88
CA LEU A 4 14.98 -36.26 16.38
C LEU A 4 14.26 -37.04 15.26
N LYS A 5 14.90 -38.10 14.77
CA LYS A 5 14.28 -39.09 13.92
C LYS A 5 13.23 -39.90 14.70
N PRO A 6 12.05 -40.19 14.15
CA PRO A 6 11.12 -41.09 14.78
C PRO A 6 11.72 -42.51 14.84
N LYS A 7 11.90 -43.08 16.02
CA LYS A 7 12.22 -44.49 16.21
C LYS A 7 11.01 -45.31 15.76
N GLN A 8 11.24 -46.25 14.85
CA GLN A 8 10.36 -47.40 14.64
C GLN A 8 10.27 -48.19 15.94
N ILE A 9 9.05 -48.25 16.49
CA ILE A 9 8.77 -49.13 17.63
C ILE A 9 8.68 -50.54 17.03
N GLU A 10 9.70 -51.37 17.28
CA GLU A 10 9.57 -52.79 17.06
C GLU A 10 8.48 -53.33 17.99
N SER A 11 7.44 -53.85 17.37
CA SER A 11 6.31 -54.48 18.07
C SER A 11 6.78 -55.72 18.81
N SER A 12 6.79 -55.66 20.17
CA SER A 12 6.70 -56.89 20.95
C SER A 12 5.38 -57.58 20.67
N THR A 13 5.48 -58.79 20.16
CA THR A 13 4.38 -59.71 19.98
C THR A 13 3.84 -60.11 21.36
N GLU A 14 2.69 -59.52 21.75
CA GLU A 14 1.75 -60.13 22.67
C GLU A 14 0.35 -59.55 22.43
N ASP A 15 -0.58 -60.49 22.16
CA ASP A 15 -2.03 -60.33 22.09
C ASP A 15 -2.63 -59.31 21.13
N THR A 16 -2.78 -59.70 19.86
CA THR A 16 -3.76 -59.09 18.95
C THR A 16 -5.18 -59.55 19.37
N PRO A 17 -6.07 -58.61 19.80
CA PRO A 17 -7.49 -58.95 19.90
C PRO A 17 -8.00 -59.21 18.48
N ASN A 18 -8.72 -60.32 18.37
CA ASN A 18 -9.38 -60.77 17.14
C ASN A 18 -10.35 -59.69 16.65
N ILE A 19 -9.87 -58.77 15.80
CA ILE A 19 -10.70 -57.73 15.19
C ILE A 19 -11.62 -58.42 14.20
N ASP A 20 -12.87 -58.49 14.66
CA ASP A 20 -14.00 -59.10 14.00
C ASP A 20 -14.01 -58.76 12.48
N LYS A 21 -14.07 -59.78 11.63
CA LYS A 21 -14.14 -59.65 10.17
C LYS A 21 -15.35 -58.81 9.71
N THR A 22 -16.36 -58.67 10.51
CA THR A 22 -17.50 -57.76 10.36
C THR A 22 -17.11 -56.32 10.38
N THR A 23 -16.29 -55.85 11.34
CA THR A 23 -15.80 -54.44 11.41
C THR A 23 -14.92 -54.02 10.21
N ARG A 24 -14.15 -54.99 9.64
CA ARG A 24 -13.37 -54.72 8.45
C ARG A 24 -14.19 -54.62 7.17
N LYS A 25 -15.29 -55.35 7.11
CA LYS A 25 -16.27 -55.29 6.00
C LYS A 25 -17.16 -54.05 6.07
N GLU A 26 -17.50 -53.61 7.28
CA GLU A 26 -18.23 -52.37 7.51
C GLU A 26 -17.37 -51.15 7.24
N ARG A 27 -16.12 -51.09 7.69
CA ARG A 27 -15.15 -50.02 7.30
C ARG A 27 -14.94 -49.97 5.78
N ARG A 28 -14.86 -51.12 5.07
CA ARG A 28 -14.78 -51.14 3.61
C ARG A 28 -16.09 -50.70 2.93
N LYS A 29 -17.25 -50.97 3.52
CA LYS A 29 -18.54 -50.47 3.03
C LYS A 29 -18.70 -48.98 3.26
N GLU A 30 -18.24 -48.45 4.39
CA GLU A 30 -18.20 -47.01 4.68
C GLU A 30 -17.25 -46.24 3.76
N GLN A 31 -16.08 -46.83 3.46
CA GLN A 31 -15.10 -46.28 2.51
C GLN A 31 -15.58 -46.23 1.06
N ASN A 32 -16.57 -47.08 0.68
CA ASN A 32 -17.13 -47.15 -0.66
C ASN A 32 -18.47 -46.42 -0.81
N ARG A 33 -18.99 -45.75 0.21
CA ARG A 33 -20.17 -44.90 0.08
C ARG A 33 -19.80 -43.66 -0.69
N ILE A 34 -20.57 -43.31 -1.73
CA ILE A 34 -20.53 -42.00 -2.37
C ILE A 34 -20.87 -40.98 -1.27
N ARG A 35 -19.90 -40.22 -0.85
CA ARG A 35 -20.08 -39.14 0.13
C ARG A 35 -20.57 -37.91 -0.61
N SER A 36 -21.50 -37.17 -0.03
CA SER A 36 -21.87 -35.85 -0.51
C SER A 36 -20.65 -34.90 -0.45
N VAL A 37 -20.49 -34.03 -1.43
CA VAL A 37 -19.39 -33.05 -1.50
C VAL A 37 -19.32 -32.15 -0.27
N GLN A 38 -20.44 -31.87 0.37
CA GLN A 38 -20.51 -31.09 1.62
C GLN A 38 -19.76 -31.77 2.78
N ASN A 39 -19.68 -33.11 2.76
CA ASN A 39 -18.98 -33.89 3.78
C ASN A 39 -17.45 -33.83 3.63
N ALA A 40 -16.94 -33.21 2.57
CA ALA A 40 -15.52 -32.93 2.41
C ALA A 40 -15.03 -31.80 3.34
N PHE A 41 -15.94 -30.93 3.79
CA PHE A 41 -15.58 -29.80 4.66
C PHE A 41 -15.70 -30.19 6.13
N ASP A 42 -14.62 -29.97 6.86
CA ASP A 42 -14.45 -30.39 8.25
C ASP A 42 -14.87 -29.31 9.27
N TYR A 43 -16.07 -28.70 9.05
CA TYR A 43 -16.75 -27.86 10.02
C TYR A 43 -18.23 -28.23 10.11
N LYS A 44 -18.89 -27.91 11.24
CA LYS A 44 -20.31 -28.18 11.43
C LYS A 44 -21.18 -27.01 10.98
N VAL A 45 -20.87 -25.82 11.50
CA VAL A 45 -21.67 -24.60 11.29
C VAL A 45 -20.74 -23.41 11.16
N MET A 46 -21.01 -22.52 10.20
CA MET A 46 -20.44 -21.19 10.10
C MET A 46 -21.52 -20.18 10.42
N ASN A 47 -21.44 -19.51 11.56
CA ASN A 47 -22.40 -18.52 11.99
C ASN A 47 -22.21 -17.18 11.26
N ARG A 48 -23.26 -16.38 11.17
CA ARG A 48 -23.21 -15.05 10.53
C ARG A 48 -22.18 -14.10 11.15
N ASP A 49 -21.99 -14.18 12.48
CA ASP A 49 -21.03 -13.38 13.24
C ASP A 49 -19.56 -13.84 13.10
N GLY A 50 -19.30 -14.85 12.26
CA GLY A 50 -17.97 -15.38 11.99
C GLY A 50 -17.50 -16.48 12.95
N LEU A 51 -18.30 -16.88 13.95
CA LEU A 51 -17.99 -18.05 14.77
C LEU A 51 -18.16 -19.32 13.93
N CYS A 52 -17.11 -20.12 13.82
CA CYS A 52 -17.16 -21.43 13.17
C CYS A 52 -17.15 -22.53 14.23
N ILE A 53 -18.11 -23.46 14.15
CA ILE A 53 -18.20 -24.66 14.96
C ILE A 53 -17.60 -25.82 14.17
N LEU A 54 -16.43 -26.30 14.61
CA LEU A 54 -15.69 -27.38 13.94
C LEU A 54 -16.12 -28.76 14.50
N SER A 55 -16.19 -28.88 15.82
CA SER A 55 -16.67 -30.09 16.52
C SER A 55 -17.55 -29.69 17.70
N ASP A 56 -17.92 -30.64 18.56
CA ASP A 56 -18.75 -30.36 19.73
C ASP A 56 -18.05 -29.46 20.74
N ASP A 57 -16.75 -29.44 20.74
CA ASP A 57 -15.89 -28.71 21.68
C ASP A 57 -14.88 -27.76 21.03
N LEU A 58 -14.72 -27.77 19.69
CA LEU A 58 -13.74 -26.96 18.96
C LEU A 58 -14.43 -25.84 18.17
N TYR A 59 -14.02 -24.60 18.44
CA TYR A 59 -14.54 -23.39 17.84
C TYR A 59 -13.43 -22.51 17.27
N SER A 60 -13.74 -21.73 16.22
CA SER A 60 -12.77 -20.77 15.68
C SER A 60 -13.37 -19.45 15.23
N ARG A 61 -12.54 -18.39 15.20
CA ARG A 61 -12.80 -17.07 14.61
C ARG A 61 -11.63 -16.66 13.75
N SER A 62 -11.89 -15.80 12.77
CA SER A 62 -10.83 -15.32 11.87
C SER A 62 -10.77 -13.81 11.85
N ILE A 63 -9.53 -13.29 11.70
CA ILE A 63 -9.18 -11.89 11.57
C ILE A 63 -8.42 -11.76 10.27
N GLU A 64 -8.88 -10.90 9.37
CA GLU A 64 -8.14 -10.47 8.20
C GLU A 64 -7.25 -9.28 8.57
N PHE A 65 -6.05 -9.21 8.02
CA PHE A 65 -5.13 -8.13 8.30
C PHE A 65 -4.33 -7.72 7.06
N SER A 66 -3.97 -6.43 7.00
CA SER A 66 -3.14 -5.88 5.94
C SER A 66 -1.66 -6.17 6.17
N ASP A 67 -0.87 -5.97 5.12
CA ASP A 67 0.60 -5.99 5.24
C ASP A 67 1.15 -4.77 5.99
N THR A 68 2.42 -4.82 6.30
CA THR A 68 3.24 -3.70 6.77
C THR A 68 4.49 -3.61 5.89
N ASN A 69 5.09 -2.42 5.79
CA ASN A 69 6.30 -2.20 4.97
C ASN A 69 7.55 -2.81 5.58
N PHE A 70 7.50 -4.11 5.90
CA PHE A 70 8.58 -4.79 6.60
C PHE A 70 9.91 -4.73 5.85
N GLN A 71 9.88 -4.89 4.53
CA GLN A 71 11.10 -4.88 3.71
C GLN A 71 11.80 -3.52 3.70
N LEU A 72 11.07 -2.43 3.86
CA LEU A 72 11.58 -1.06 3.85
C LEU A 72 12.00 -0.55 5.23
N LEU A 73 11.77 -1.33 6.29
CA LEU A 73 12.19 -0.95 7.64
C LEU A 73 13.71 -1.03 7.80
N SER A 74 14.24 -0.13 8.63
CA SER A 74 15.60 -0.28 9.13
C SER A 74 15.75 -1.60 9.91
N GLU A 75 16.97 -2.08 10.06
CA GLU A 75 17.24 -3.29 10.85
C GLU A 75 16.64 -3.20 12.26
N GLU A 76 16.75 -2.06 12.93
CA GLU A 76 16.11 -1.83 14.22
C GLU A 76 14.58 -1.92 14.14
N GLY A 77 13.99 -1.39 13.07
CA GLY A 77 12.56 -1.50 12.78
C GLY A 77 12.11 -2.94 12.55
N LYS A 78 12.88 -3.72 11.79
CA LYS A 78 12.66 -5.16 11.57
C LYS A 78 12.73 -5.95 12.87
N TYR A 79 13.74 -5.69 13.72
CA TYR A 79 13.84 -6.30 15.05
C TYR A 79 12.64 -5.96 15.94
N LYS A 80 12.15 -4.74 15.87
CA LYS A 80 10.97 -4.32 16.64
C LYS A 80 9.72 -5.08 16.19
N VAL A 81 9.45 -5.15 14.87
CA VAL A 81 8.31 -5.91 14.33
C VAL A 81 8.43 -7.39 14.69
N PHE A 82 9.61 -7.98 14.57
CA PHE A 82 9.88 -9.35 14.97
C PHE A 82 9.59 -9.59 16.46
N GLY A 83 10.00 -8.66 17.33
CA GLY A 83 9.70 -8.69 18.76
C GLY A 83 8.21 -8.60 19.07
N GLU A 84 7.48 -7.73 18.40
CA GLU A 84 6.02 -7.61 18.56
C GLU A 84 5.29 -8.86 18.03
N TYR A 85 5.79 -9.48 16.94
CA TYR A 85 5.23 -10.73 16.43
C TYR A 85 5.47 -11.90 17.40
N MET A 86 6.65 -11.99 18.02
CA MET A 86 6.89 -12.93 19.12
C MET A 86 5.95 -12.69 20.30
N ALA A 87 5.69 -11.43 20.64
CA ALA A 87 4.75 -11.06 21.69
C ALA A 87 3.32 -11.50 21.37
N LEU A 88 2.89 -11.37 20.10
CA LEU A 88 1.62 -11.87 19.59
C LEU A 88 1.48 -13.38 19.82
N LEU A 89 2.49 -14.16 19.40
CA LEU A 89 2.52 -15.62 19.61
C LEU A 89 2.45 -16.01 21.09
N ASN A 90 3.20 -15.30 21.94
CA ASN A 90 3.17 -15.52 23.38
C ASN A 90 1.83 -15.15 24.02
N THR A 91 1.15 -14.12 23.50
CA THR A 91 -0.22 -13.74 23.94
C THR A 91 -1.22 -14.83 23.60
N ALA A 92 -1.20 -15.37 22.37
CA ALA A 92 -2.03 -16.49 21.98
C ALA A 92 -1.79 -17.73 22.86
N ALA A 93 -0.52 -18.01 23.19
CA ALA A 93 -0.17 -19.08 24.11
C ALA A 93 -0.71 -18.85 25.53
N ALA A 94 -0.72 -17.62 26.03
CA ALA A 94 -1.29 -17.26 27.33
C ALA A 94 -2.81 -17.42 27.38
N ASP A 95 -3.49 -17.07 26.28
CA ASP A 95 -4.93 -17.26 26.12
C ASP A 95 -5.32 -18.73 25.82
N ARG A 96 -4.33 -19.61 25.64
CA ARG A 96 -4.49 -21.05 25.32
C ARG A 96 -5.29 -21.31 24.06
N VAL A 97 -5.04 -20.50 23.04
CA VAL A 97 -5.63 -20.66 21.71
C VAL A 97 -4.57 -21.12 20.73
N ASP A 98 -4.99 -21.90 19.75
CA ASP A 98 -4.18 -22.26 18.61
C ASP A 98 -4.35 -21.20 17.51
N LEU A 99 -3.27 -20.95 16.78
CA LEU A 99 -3.24 -20.01 15.67
C LEU A 99 -3.07 -20.75 14.35
N GLN A 100 -3.79 -20.31 13.34
CA GLN A 100 -3.51 -20.64 11.94
C GLN A 100 -3.32 -19.33 11.18
N LEU A 101 -2.14 -19.11 10.64
CA LEU A 101 -1.89 -18.08 9.64
C LEU A 101 -2.22 -18.67 8.28
N THR A 102 -3.11 -18.05 7.53
CA THR A 102 -3.42 -18.43 6.15
C THR A 102 -3.11 -17.26 5.21
N VAL A 103 -2.32 -17.51 4.19
CA VAL A 103 -2.08 -16.60 3.06
C VAL A 103 -2.76 -17.21 1.85
N ASN A 104 -3.78 -16.56 1.34
CA ASN A 104 -4.59 -17.00 0.23
C ASN A 104 -4.24 -16.19 -1.03
N ASN A 105 -3.37 -16.74 -1.86
CA ASN A 105 -2.94 -16.14 -3.13
C ASN A 105 -3.93 -16.54 -4.23
N ARG A 106 -4.50 -15.54 -4.89
CA ARG A 106 -5.49 -15.72 -5.96
C ARG A 106 -5.03 -14.96 -7.19
N ILE A 107 -5.03 -15.60 -8.34
CA ILE A 107 -4.87 -14.90 -9.62
C ILE A 107 -6.09 -14.00 -9.79
N LEU A 108 -5.86 -12.71 -10.02
CA LEU A 108 -6.91 -11.73 -10.26
C LEU A 108 -7.71 -12.12 -11.52
N ASP A 109 -9.02 -12.08 -11.39
CA ASP A 109 -9.91 -12.25 -12.54
C ASP A 109 -9.80 -11.02 -13.44
N ARG A 110 -9.46 -11.24 -14.72
CA ARG A 110 -9.29 -10.18 -15.72
C ARG A 110 -10.58 -9.37 -15.90
N GLN A 111 -11.76 -10.00 -15.87
CA GLN A 111 -13.03 -9.28 -15.96
C GLN A 111 -13.25 -8.36 -14.77
N LYS A 112 -13.00 -8.88 -13.57
CA LYS A 112 -13.13 -8.08 -12.34
C LYS A 112 -12.15 -6.90 -12.32
N PHE A 113 -10.92 -7.12 -12.81
CA PHE A 113 -9.95 -6.05 -12.97
C PHE A 113 -10.45 -4.99 -13.97
N ASP A 114 -10.95 -5.42 -15.11
CA ASP A 114 -11.46 -4.51 -16.14
C ASP A 114 -12.65 -3.68 -15.60
N ASP A 115 -13.54 -4.29 -14.83
CA ASP A 115 -14.71 -3.62 -14.27
C ASP A 115 -14.38 -2.65 -13.11
N GLU A 116 -13.42 -2.97 -12.25
CA GLU A 116 -13.11 -2.20 -11.05
C GLU A 116 -11.97 -1.19 -11.26
N MET A 117 -11.00 -1.48 -12.15
CA MET A 117 -9.75 -0.74 -12.26
C MET A 117 -9.61 0.08 -13.54
N LEU A 118 -10.38 -0.21 -14.58
CA LEU A 118 -10.31 0.56 -15.81
C LEU A 118 -11.29 1.73 -15.80
N ILE A 119 -10.91 2.78 -16.51
CA ILE A 119 -11.78 3.95 -16.71
C ILE A 119 -12.83 3.59 -17.75
N HIS A 120 -14.11 3.71 -17.39
CA HIS A 120 -15.20 3.46 -18.31
C HIS A 120 -15.29 4.51 -19.42
N LEU A 121 -15.67 4.08 -20.65
CA LEU A 121 -15.84 4.97 -21.77
C LEU A 121 -17.09 5.86 -21.56
N GLN A 122 -17.00 7.14 -21.89
CA GLN A 122 -18.04 8.15 -21.66
C GLN A 122 -18.65 8.67 -22.96
N HIS A 123 -18.02 8.39 -24.12
CA HIS A 123 -18.42 8.89 -25.45
C HIS A 123 -18.46 10.41 -25.56
N ASP A 124 -17.57 11.10 -24.85
CA ASP A 124 -17.44 12.56 -24.77
C ASP A 124 -16.29 13.12 -25.63
N GLY A 125 -15.71 12.29 -26.50
CA GLY A 125 -14.56 12.65 -27.35
C GLY A 125 -13.20 12.43 -26.70
N LEU A 126 -13.14 12.08 -25.40
CA LEU A 126 -11.89 11.80 -24.66
C LEU A 126 -11.59 10.30 -24.55
N ASP A 127 -12.37 9.45 -25.17
CA ASP A 127 -12.24 7.99 -25.05
C ASP A 127 -10.87 7.47 -25.54
N LYS A 128 -10.24 8.15 -26.49
CA LYS A 128 -8.89 7.80 -26.93
C LYS A 128 -7.89 7.91 -25.76
N LEU A 129 -7.98 8.96 -24.96
CA LEU A 129 -7.13 9.14 -23.78
C LEU A 129 -7.45 8.12 -22.68
N ARG A 130 -8.73 7.74 -22.54
CA ARG A 130 -9.12 6.64 -21.66
C ARG A 130 -8.54 5.30 -22.10
N PHE A 131 -8.51 5.03 -23.41
CA PHE A 131 -7.87 3.82 -23.94
C PHE A 131 -6.37 3.78 -23.63
N GLU A 132 -5.64 4.88 -23.86
CA GLU A 132 -4.21 4.93 -23.56
C GLU A 132 -3.95 4.74 -22.05
N MET A 133 -4.76 5.36 -21.17
CA MET A 133 -4.63 5.17 -19.72
C MET A 133 -4.94 3.73 -19.29
N ASN A 134 -5.96 3.13 -19.87
CA ASN A 134 -6.35 1.75 -19.60
C ASN A 134 -5.32 0.74 -20.15
N ASP A 135 -4.74 1.03 -21.30
CA ASP A 135 -3.67 0.21 -21.86
C ASP A 135 -2.44 0.19 -20.96
N GLN A 136 -2.06 1.36 -20.43
CA GLN A 136 -0.99 1.45 -19.43
C GLN A 136 -1.30 0.62 -18.16
N ARG A 137 -2.54 0.68 -17.66
CA ARG A 137 -2.94 -0.14 -16.50
C ARG A 137 -2.89 -1.64 -16.81
N ARG A 138 -3.28 -2.05 -18.03
CA ARG A 138 -3.18 -3.45 -18.47
C ARG A 138 -1.74 -3.91 -18.63
N GLN A 139 -0.88 -3.08 -19.20
CA GLN A 139 0.56 -3.39 -19.29
C GLN A 139 1.17 -3.52 -17.90
N ALA A 140 0.90 -2.60 -17.00
CA ALA A 140 1.38 -2.69 -15.61
C ALA A 140 0.86 -3.94 -14.88
N LEU A 141 -0.34 -4.45 -15.23
CA LEU A 141 -0.85 -5.72 -14.73
C LEU A 141 -0.08 -6.91 -15.33
N GLU A 142 0.28 -6.86 -16.62
CA GLU A 142 0.98 -7.95 -17.32
C GLU A 142 2.46 -8.02 -16.95
N ASP A 143 3.12 -6.87 -16.78
CA ASP A 143 4.55 -6.75 -16.47
C ASP A 143 4.85 -6.93 -14.98
N GLY A 144 3.90 -6.57 -14.10
CA GLY A 144 4.06 -6.63 -12.65
C GLY A 144 3.61 -7.94 -12.01
N ASN A 145 3.88 -8.05 -10.70
CA ASN A 145 3.38 -9.14 -9.85
C ASN A 145 1.89 -8.97 -9.50
N ASN A 146 1.21 -8.03 -10.14
CA ASN A 146 -0.21 -7.69 -9.94
C ASN A 146 -1.20 -8.81 -10.29
N LYS A 147 -0.70 -9.94 -10.81
CA LYS A 147 -1.55 -11.10 -11.16
C LYS A 147 -2.18 -11.76 -9.94
N ILE A 148 -1.69 -11.40 -8.73
CA ILE A 148 -2.09 -12.07 -7.50
C ILE A 148 -2.63 -11.07 -6.46
N ALA A 149 -3.84 -11.34 -6.00
CA ALA A 149 -4.36 -10.77 -4.76
C ALA A 149 -4.04 -11.72 -3.61
N SER A 150 -3.27 -11.24 -2.63
CA SER A 150 -2.91 -12.00 -1.44
C SER A 150 -3.74 -11.56 -0.25
N GLN A 151 -4.54 -12.48 0.30
CA GLN A 151 -5.35 -12.24 1.50
C GLN A 151 -4.70 -12.91 2.70
N LYS A 152 -4.45 -12.16 3.78
CA LYS A 152 -3.80 -12.66 5.01
C LYS A 152 -4.82 -12.79 6.13
N ILE A 153 -4.92 -13.98 6.69
CA ILE A 153 -5.95 -14.32 7.68
C ILE A 153 -5.29 -15.01 8.87
N PHE A 154 -5.53 -14.50 10.08
CA PHE A 154 -5.33 -15.26 11.32
C PHE A 154 -6.63 -15.93 11.74
N THR A 155 -6.61 -17.25 11.84
CA THR A 155 -7.70 -18.04 12.44
C THR A 155 -7.27 -18.51 13.83
N ILE A 156 -8.09 -18.15 14.81
CA ILE A 156 -7.89 -18.46 16.22
C ILE A 156 -8.85 -19.58 16.58
N SER A 157 -8.36 -20.67 17.14
CA SER A 157 -9.19 -21.81 17.55
C SER A 157 -8.89 -22.25 18.98
N GLY A 158 -9.90 -22.86 19.61
CA GLY A 158 -9.76 -23.37 20.96
C GLY A 158 -10.89 -24.31 21.35
N GLN A 159 -10.64 -25.13 22.38
CA GLN A 159 -11.60 -26.08 22.94
C GLN A 159 -12.40 -25.45 24.07
N TYR A 160 -13.74 -25.48 23.96
CA TYR A 160 -14.67 -24.89 24.92
C TYR A 160 -15.88 -25.81 25.14
N THR A 161 -16.45 -25.73 26.31
CA THR A 161 -17.59 -26.58 26.72
C THR A 161 -18.89 -26.25 26.00
N ASN A 162 -19.06 -25.00 25.53
CA ASN A 162 -20.23 -24.54 24.77
C ASN A 162 -19.87 -23.29 23.92
N ALA A 163 -20.80 -22.92 23.05
CA ALA A 163 -20.61 -21.78 22.14
C ALA A 163 -20.50 -20.43 22.87
N ASP A 164 -21.23 -20.21 23.96
CA ASP A 164 -21.22 -18.92 24.69
C ASP A 164 -19.82 -18.68 25.30
N ASN A 165 -19.24 -19.70 25.93
CA ASN A 165 -17.90 -19.64 26.48
C ASN A 165 -16.86 -19.43 25.36
N ALA A 166 -17.04 -20.08 24.21
CA ALA A 166 -16.20 -19.90 23.04
C ALA A 166 -16.25 -18.45 22.51
N VAL A 167 -17.43 -17.86 22.40
CA VAL A 167 -17.62 -16.46 21.95
C VAL A 167 -16.84 -15.50 22.85
N VAL A 168 -16.98 -15.61 24.18
CA VAL A 168 -16.31 -14.71 25.12
C VAL A 168 -14.79 -14.86 25.05
N ALA A 169 -14.28 -16.08 25.07
CA ALA A 169 -12.84 -16.35 25.06
C ALA A 169 -12.20 -15.97 23.73
N LEU A 170 -12.79 -16.36 22.59
CA LEU A 170 -12.27 -16.05 21.27
C LEU A 170 -12.35 -14.56 20.93
N ASN A 171 -13.40 -13.84 21.40
CA ASN A 171 -13.48 -12.39 21.24
C ASN A 171 -12.36 -11.66 22.01
N LYS A 172 -12.03 -12.13 23.23
CA LYS A 172 -10.91 -11.59 23.99
C LYS A 172 -9.59 -11.84 23.26
N ALA A 173 -9.32 -13.09 22.88
CA ALA A 173 -8.10 -13.44 22.15
C ALA A 173 -7.98 -12.68 20.83
N SER A 174 -9.11 -12.51 20.09
CA SER A 174 -9.14 -11.68 18.87
C SER A 174 -8.72 -10.24 19.14
N ALA A 175 -9.26 -9.61 20.20
CA ALA A 175 -8.94 -8.22 20.54
C ALA A 175 -7.44 -8.05 20.93
N ASP A 176 -6.86 -9.05 21.59
CA ASP A 176 -5.47 -9.03 21.98
C ASP A 176 -4.53 -9.21 20.79
N ILE A 177 -4.90 -10.06 19.82
CA ILE A 177 -4.17 -10.24 18.55
C ILE A 177 -4.30 -9.00 17.66
N GLU A 178 -5.51 -8.45 17.50
CA GLU A 178 -5.74 -7.19 16.76
C GLU A 178 -4.87 -6.07 17.29
N ARG A 179 -4.80 -5.92 18.61
CA ARG A 179 -3.94 -4.90 19.25
C ARG A 179 -2.46 -5.10 18.92
N SER A 180 -1.99 -6.34 18.87
CA SER A 180 -0.61 -6.66 18.53
C SER A 180 -0.31 -6.40 17.06
N LEU A 181 -1.21 -6.76 16.14
CA LEU A 181 -1.10 -6.47 14.71
C LEU A 181 -1.11 -4.96 14.44
N ASN A 182 -2.02 -4.22 15.09
CA ASN A 182 -2.09 -2.76 14.96
C ASN A 182 -0.80 -2.05 15.43
N LYS A 183 -0.12 -2.58 16.46
CA LYS A 183 1.20 -2.06 16.88
C LYS A 183 2.28 -2.25 15.82
N MET A 184 2.17 -3.28 15.00
CA MET A 184 3.08 -3.54 13.87
C MET A 184 2.71 -2.74 12.61
N GLY A 185 1.65 -1.92 12.66
CA GLY A 185 1.19 -1.09 11.54
C GLY A 185 0.22 -1.78 10.59
N CYS A 186 -0.30 -2.96 10.95
CA CYS A 186 -1.32 -3.64 10.16
C CYS A 186 -2.71 -3.08 10.48
N GLU A 187 -3.56 -2.97 9.48
CA GLU A 187 -4.99 -2.77 9.64
C GLU A 187 -5.66 -4.13 9.85
N THR A 188 -6.62 -4.20 10.76
CA THR A 188 -7.25 -5.47 11.12
C THR A 188 -8.77 -5.41 10.97
N ARG A 189 -9.36 -6.51 10.50
CA ARG A 189 -10.81 -6.65 10.37
C ARG A 189 -11.25 -8.04 10.83
N ARG A 190 -12.17 -8.10 11.79
CA ARG A 190 -12.82 -9.37 12.15
C ARG A 190 -13.68 -9.84 11.01
N MET A 191 -13.48 -11.06 10.58
CA MET A 191 -14.24 -11.63 9.47
C MET A 191 -15.63 -12.11 9.95
N SER A 192 -16.65 -11.69 9.23
CA SER A 192 -18.00 -12.25 9.33
C SER A 192 -18.04 -13.66 8.74
N GLY A 193 -19.13 -14.39 8.99
CA GLY A 193 -19.33 -15.70 8.38
C GLY A 193 -19.33 -15.64 6.86
N LEU A 194 -19.90 -14.59 6.24
CA LEU A 194 -19.88 -14.38 4.80
C LEU A 194 -18.43 -14.26 4.27
N GLN A 195 -17.62 -13.42 4.88
CA GLN A 195 -16.22 -13.21 4.48
C GLN A 195 -15.37 -14.47 4.63
N ARG A 196 -15.61 -15.27 5.70
CA ARG A 196 -14.93 -16.55 5.87
C ARG A 196 -15.34 -17.58 4.81
N LEU A 197 -16.63 -17.63 4.45
CA LEU A 197 -17.12 -18.50 3.38
C LEU A 197 -16.57 -18.07 2.02
N GLU A 198 -16.48 -16.77 1.76
CA GLU A 198 -15.88 -16.21 0.55
C GLU A 198 -14.39 -16.58 0.43
N ALA A 199 -13.62 -16.48 1.51
CA ALA A 199 -12.22 -16.90 1.53
C ALA A 199 -12.05 -18.40 1.22
N ILE A 200 -12.94 -19.24 1.73
CA ILE A 200 -12.97 -20.68 1.43
C ILE A 200 -13.38 -20.91 -0.03
N TYR A 201 -14.44 -20.24 -0.49
CA TYR A 201 -14.97 -20.39 -1.85
C TYR A 201 -13.93 -20.01 -2.90
N SER A 202 -13.18 -18.95 -2.68
CA SER A 202 -12.14 -18.49 -3.61
C SER A 202 -11.00 -19.49 -3.82
N ALA A 203 -10.69 -20.32 -2.82
CA ALA A 203 -9.71 -21.40 -2.97
C ALA A 203 -10.27 -22.60 -3.76
N ILE A 204 -11.59 -22.81 -3.71
CA ILE A 204 -12.28 -23.90 -4.36
C ILE A 204 -12.56 -23.55 -5.82
N LYS A 205 -13.10 -22.35 -6.05
CA LYS A 205 -13.52 -21.83 -7.36
C LYS A 205 -12.82 -20.52 -7.68
N PRO A 206 -11.55 -20.54 -8.04
CA PRO A 206 -10.80 -19.34 -8.38
C PRO A 206 -11.44 -18.61 -9.56
N GLY A 207 -11.65 -17.30 -9.41
CA GLY A 207 -12.23 -16.43 -10.43
C GLY A 207 -13.75 -16.39 -10.47
N GLU A 208 -14.47 -17.22 -9.69
CA GLU A 208 -15.92 -17.13 -9.57
C GLU A 208 -16.35 -16.20 -8.44
N GLN A 209 -17.36 -15.36 -8.68
CA GLN A 209 -17.93 -14.48 -7.66
C GLN A 209 -18.77 -15.30 -6.67
N PHE A 210 -18.57 -15.08 -5.37
CA PHE A 210 -19.34 -15.71 -4.33
C PHE A 210 -20.66 -14.97 -4.08
N MET A 211 -21.78 -15.61 -4.49
CA MET A 211 -23.14 -15.06 -4.37
C MET A 211 -23.87 -15.79 -3.26
N PHE A 212 -23.81 -15.28 -2.03
CA PHE A 212 -24.48 -15.88 -0.88
C PHE A 212 -24.91 -14.80 0.13
N GLU A 213 -26.12 -14.96 0.68
CA GLU A 213 -26.66 -14.16 1.76
C GLU A 213 -27.27 -15.07 2.82
N TYR A 214 -27.00 -14.80 4.09
CA TYR A 214 -27.54 -15.59 5.21
C TYR A 214 -29.06 -15.55 5.30
N GLU A 215 -29.71 -14.49 4.79
CA GLU A 215 -31.15 -14.31 4.72
C GLU A 215 -31.83 -15.37 3.83
N ASN A 216 -31.10 -15.87 2.85
CA ASN A 216 -31.58 -16.88 1.90
C ASN A 216 -31.37 -18.33 2.39
N LEU A 217 -30.75 -18.52 3.59
CA LEU A 217 -30.48 -19.84 4.14
C LEU A 217 -31.76 -20.50 4.67
N GLY A 218 -32.20 -21.59 4.06
CA GLY A 218 -33.38 -22.36 4.48
C GLY A 218 -33.16 -23.10 5.79
N PHE A 219 -34.26 -23.45 6.50
CA PHE A 219 -34.22 -24.10 7.84
C PHE A 219 -33.43 -25.43 7.88
N LYS A 220 -33.30 -26.13 6.76
CA LYS A 220 -32.53 -27.37 6.64
C LYS A 220 -31.28 -27.23 5.78
N ASP A 221 -30.97 -25.99 5.38
CA ASP A 221 -29.84 -25.71 4.54
C ASP A 221 -28.57 -25.50 5.37
N SER A 222 -27.42 -25.74 4.73
CA SER A 222 -26.11 -25.55 5.35
C SER A 222 -25.27 -24.63 4.49
N THR A 223 -24.50 -23.75 5.13
CA THR A 223 -23.52 -22.92 4.44
C THR A 223 -22.57 -23.71 3.54
N LYS A 224 -22.35 -24.99 3.83
CA LYS A 224 -21.56 -25.90 2.98
C LYS A 224 -22.15 -26.09 1.58
N ASN A 225 -23.47 -25.98 1.43
CA ASN A 225 -24.12 -26.16 0.13
C ASN A 225 -23.75 -25.04 -0.84
N HIS A 226 -23.45 -23.86 -0.33
CA HIS A 226 -23.13 -22.68 -1.14
C HIS A 226 -21.65 -22.54 -1.49
N ILE A 227 -20.75 -23.20 -0.74
CA ILE A 227 -19.32 -23.21 -1.03
C ILE A 227 -18.84 -24.51 -1.67
N ALA A 228 -19.65 -25.55 -1.65
CA ALA A 228 -19.24 -26.87 -2.14
C ALA A 228 -19.00 -26.86 -3.66
N PRO A 229 -17.96 -27.55 -4.15
CA PRO A 229 -17.78 -27.79 -5.56
C PRO A 229 -18.88 -28.72 -6.10
N TYR A 230 -19.08 -28.78 -7.40
CA TYR A 230 -20.00 -29.71 -8.03
C TYR A 230 -19.52 -31.16 -7.89
N SER A 231 -18.20 -31.35 -7.95
CA SER A 231 -17.54 -32.63 -7.84
C SER A 231 -16.21 -32.56 -7.12
N ILE A 232 -15.87 -33.57 -6.33
CA ILE A 232 -14.56 -33.73 -5.72
C ILE A 232 -14.19 -35.19 -5.65
N ASP A 233 -13.03 -35.53 -6.20
CA ASP A 233 -12.50 -36.92 -6.21
C ASP A 233 -11.12 -36.99 -5.54
N PHE A 234 -11.10 -37.28 -4.24
CA PHE A 234 -9.88 -37.48 -3.45
C PHE A 234 -9.17 -38.80 -3.75
N LYS A 235 -9.72 -39.64 -4.64
CA LYS A 235 -9.17 -40.96 -5.02
C LYS A 235 -8.61 -40.95 -6.44
N ALA A 236 -8.65 -39.80 -7.12
CA ALA A 236 -8.13 -39.67 -8.50
C ALA A 236 -6.67 -40.11 -8.59
N ALA A 237 -5.84 -39.75 -7.61
CA ALA A 237 -4.45 -40.18 -7.50
C ALA A 237 -4.01 -40.23 -6.01
N PRO A 238 -2.88 -40.87 -5.69
CA PRO A 238 -2.37 -40.91 -4.33
C PRO A 238 -1.93 -39.51 -3.82
N ASP A 239 -1.41 -38.66 -4.70
CA ASP A 239 -0.71 -37.44 -4.40
C ASP A 239 -1.43 -36.15 -4.87
N TYR A 240 -2.56 -36.25 -5.54
CA TYR A 240 -3.44 -35.15 -5.91
C TYR A 240 -4.91 -35.60 -5.93
N PHE A 241 -5.81 -34.62 -6.04
CA PHE A 241 -7.25 -34.86 -6.20
C PHE A 241 -7.82 -33.97 -7.30
N ILE A 242 -9.01 -34.29 -7.80
CA ILE A 242 -9.69 -33.49 -8.83
C ILE A 242 -10.93 -32.84 -8.21
N MET A 243 -11.09 -31.54 -8.43
CA MET A 243 -12.20 -30.74 -7.95
C MET A 243 -12.74 -29.90 -9.10
N ASP A 244 -13.99 -30.10 -9.48
CA ASP A 244 -14.64 -29.45 -10.64
C ASP A 244 -13.80 -29.48 -11.94
N GLY A 245 -13.12 -30.62 -12.20
CA GLY A 245 -12.25 -30.81 -13.35
C GLY A 245 -10.86 -30.18 -13.23
N ARG A 246 -10.57 -29.46 -12.15
CA ARG A 246 -9.27 -28.85 -11.85
C ARG A 246 -8.41 -29.77 -10.99
N TYR A 247 -7.10 -29.68 -11.17
CA TYR A 247 -6.12 -30.52 -10.46
C TYR A 247 -5.64 -29.79 -9.21
N CYS A 248 -5.92 -30.38 -8.06
CA CYS A 248 -5.60 -29.83 -6.75
C CYS A 248 -4.62 -30.74 -6.02
N GLN A 249 -3.63 -30.15 -5.35
CA GLN A 249 -2.64 -30.88 -4.58
C GLN A 249 -2.39 -30.23 -3.23
N GLY A 250 -2.41 -31.05 -2.17
CA GLY A 250 -2.00 -30.65 -0.84
C GLY A 250 -0.56 -31.09 -0.56
N LEU A 251 0.31 -30.12 -0.30
CA LEU A 251 1.71 -30.30 0.05
C LEU A 251 1.93 -29.94 1.52
N TYR A 252 2.93 -30.55 2.16
CA TYR A 252 3.33 -30.14 3.50
C TYR A 252 4.85 -30.03 3.59
N LEU A 253 5.32 -29.15 4.49
CA LEU A 253 6.75 -29.00 4.80
C LEU A 253 7.20 -30.16 5.69
N SER A 254 8.00 -31.11 5.12
CA SER A 254 8.41 -32.33 5.79
C SER A 254 9.77 -32.21 6.48
N GLU A 255 10.71 -31.50 5.87
CA GLU A 255 12.07 -31.33 6.40
C GLU A 255 12.38 -29.83 6.51
N TYR A 256 13.00 -29.46 7.62
CA TYR A 256 13.38 -28.09 7.98
C TYR A 256 14.90 -28.03 8.17
N PRO A 257 15.56 -26.93 7.77
CA PRO A 257 16.99 -26.73 8.00
C PRO A 257 17.28 -26.53 9.49
N THR A 258 18.56 -26.54 9.84
CA THR A 258 19.01 -26.18 11.19
C THR A 258 18.77 -24.73 11.53
N SER A 259 18.88 -23.84 10.54
CA SER A 259 18.54 -22.42 10.62
C SER A 259 17.60 -22.07 9.48
N LEU A 260 16.60 -21.25 9.74
CA LEU A 260 15.62 -20.77 8.77
C LEU A 260 15.76 -19.24 8.69
N SER A 261 15.73 -18.66 7.48
CA SER A 261 15.66 -17.21 7.27
C SER A 261 14.23 -16.80 6.99
N ASP A 262 13.90 -15.53 7.23
CA ASP A 262 12.62 -14.92 6.91
C ASP A 262 12.37 -14.90 5.40
N ALA A 263 13.42 -14.80 4.56
CA ALA A 263 13.34 -14.85 3.11
C ALA A 263 12.60 -16.09 2.60
N PHE A 264 12.76 -17.26 3.24
CA PHE A 264 12.05 -18.49 2.88
C PHE A 264 10.53 -18.30 2.82
N PHE A 265 9.97 -17.75 3.88
CA PHE A 265 8.52 -17.62 3.96
C PHE A 265 8.02 -16.46 3.08
N GLN A 266 8.81 -15.41 2.90
CA GLN A 266 8.51 -14.31 1.99
C GLN A 266 8.46 -14.79 0.54
N GLU A 267 9.46 -15.52 0.05
CA GLU A 267 9.44 -16.11 -1.29
C GLU A 267 8.24 -17.03 -1.49
N LEU A 268 7.89 -17.81 -0.47
CA LEU A 268 6.76 -18.73 -0.55
C LEU A 268 5.42 -18.00 -0.69
N ILE A 269 5.20 -16.92 0.06
CA ILE A 269 3.93 -16.17 0.05
C ILE A 269 3.78 -15.21 -1.14
N THR A 270 4.88 -14.90 -1.84
CA THR A 270 4.88 -14.05 -3.04
C THR A 270 4.81 -14.83 -4.36
N MET A 271 4.67 -16.16 -4.30
CA MET A 271 4.54 -16.99 -5.50
C MET A 271 3.33 -16.59 -6.36
N GLU A 272 3.53 -16.53 -7.68
CA GLU A 272 2.51 -16.15 -8.66
C GLU A 272 1.58 -17.31 -9.05
N HIS A 273 1.05 -18.01 -8.06
CA HIS A 273 0.17 -19.16 -8.28
C HIS A 273 -1.07 -19.11 -7.41
N ASN A 274 -2.17 -19.66 -7.89
CA ASN A 274 -3.34 -19.92 -7.05
C ASN A 274 -2.98 -20.95 -5.98
N CYS A 275 -2.70 -20.48 -4.79
CA CYS A 275 -2.37 -21.35 -3.66
C CYS A 275 -2.84 -20.77 -2.34
N MET A 276 -3.19 -21.66 -1.43
CA MET A 276 -3.50 -21.32 -0.05
C MET A 276 -2.42 -21.90 0.86
N ILE A 277 -1.63 -21.04 1.48
CA ILE A 277 -0.53 -21.40 2.37
C ILE A 277 -1.01 -21.24 3.81
N SER A 278 -1.04 -22.32 4.58
CA SER A 278 -1.48 -22.31 5.97
C SER A 278 -0.39 -22.79 6.91
N VAL A 279 -0.10 -21.97 7.90
CA VAL A 279 0.84 -22.25 8.99
C VAL A 279 0.05 -22.43 10.28
N HIS A 280 -0.06 -23.66 10.74
CA HIS A 280 -0.67 -23.96 12.04
C HIS A 280 0.38 -23.87 13.14
N MET A 281 0.06 -23.18 14.22
CA MET A 281 0.89 -22.98 15.41
C MET A 281 0.08 -23.37 16.64
N SER A 282 0.15 -24.66 17.02
CA SER A 282 -0.58 -25.19 18.18
C SER A 282 0.30 -25.13 19.40
N MET A 283 -0.18 -24.51 20.47
CA MET A 283 0.57 -24.33 21.71
C MET A 283 0.71 -25.64 22.47
N VAL A 284 1.94 -25.99 22.82
CA VAL A 284 2.23 -27.10 23.75
C VAL A 284 2.21 -26.55 25.18
N PRO A 285 1.34 -27.07 26.08
CA PRO A 285 1.30 -26.61 27.47
C PRO A 285 2.68 -26.66 28.12
N ARG A 286 3.13 -25.55 28.74
CA ARG A 286 4.49 -25.37 29.27
C ARG A 286 4.97 -26.53 30.10
N LYS A 287 4.08 -27.09 30.94
CA LYS A 287 4.41 -28.27 31.78
C LYS A 287 4.77 -29.47 30.89
N LYS A 288 3.95 -29.78 29.89
CA LYS A 288 4.20 -30.88 28.94
C LYS A 288 5.46 -30.63 28.09
N ALA A 289 5.71 -29.40 27.71
CA ALA A 289 6.91 -29.02 26.95
C ALA A 289 8.20 -29.31 27.78
N ILE A 290 8.22 -28.85 29.03
CA ILE A 290 9.35 -29.09 29.95
C ILE A 290 9.54 -30.59 30.22
N GLU A 291 8.44 -31.32 30.49
CA GLU A 291 8.51 -32.77 30.72
C GLU A 291 9.07 -33.52 29.51
N HIS A 292 8.61 -33.14 28.31
CA HIS A 292 9.06 -33.76 27.07
C HIS A 292 10.55 -33.53 26.81
N ILE A 293 11.03 -32.29 26.97
CA ILE A 293 12.44 -31.94 26.74
C ILE A 293 13.34 -32.63 27.79
N ARG A 294 12.92 -32.65 29.04
CA ARG A 294 13.66 -33.37 30.09
C ARG A 294 13.74 -34.86 29.80
N PHE A 295 12.64 -35.49 29.44
CA PHE A 295 12.65 -36.89 29.04
C PHE A 295 13.62 -37.17 27.90
N GLN A 296 13.70 -36.30 26.91
CA GLN A 296 14.67 -36.40 25.84
C GLN A 296 16.10 -36.20 26.30
N GLN A 297 16.36 -35.25 27.21
CA GLN A 297 17.67 -35.07 27.83
C GLN A 297 18.13 -36.33 28.62
N ASP A 298 17.23 -36.91 29.41
CA ASP A 298 17.50 -38.11 30.18
C ASP A 298 17.80 -39.32 29.26
N ASP A 299 17.08 -39.48 28.16
CA ASP A 299 17.35 -40.53 27.18
C ASP A 299 18.71 -40.31 26.49
N MET A 300 19.02 -39.08 26.06
CA MET A 300 20.30 -38.71 25.47
C MET A 300 21.45 -38.94 26.48
N TYR A 301 21.26 -38.51 27.74
CA TYR A 301 22.26 -38.72 28.80
C TYR A 301 22.55 -40.20 28.99
N SER A 302 21.54 -41.05 29.03
CA SER A 302 21.70 -42.51 29.16
C SER A 302 22.40 -43.16 27.97
N VAL A 303 22.23 -42.59 26.76
CA VAL A 303 22.94 -43.04 25.56
C VAL A 303 24.40 -42.60 25.60
N ILE A 304 24.68 -41.36 26.03
CA ILE A 304 26.05 -40.85 26.23
C ILE A 304 26.79 -41.68 27.29
N GLU A 305 26.14 -41.96 28.43
CA GLU A 305 26.72 -42.77 29.53
C GLU A 305 27.08 -44.17 29.06
N ARG A 306 26.15 -44.87 28.37
CA ARG A 306 26.41 -46.21 27.79
C ARG A 306 27.54 -46.21 26.74
N ALA A 307 27.64 -45.12 25.95
CA ALA A 307 28.71 -44.96 24.96
C ALA A 307 30.07 -44.74 25.68
N SER A 308 30.10 -43.92 26.73
CA SER A 308 31.26 -43.68 27.57
C SER A 308 31.75 -44.96 28.29
N GLU A 309 30.81 -45.73 28.87
CA GLU A 309 31.12 -47.02 29.53
C GLU A 309 31.74 -48.04 28.52
N LYS A 310 31.20 -48.13 27.28
CA LYS A 310 31.72 -48.99 26.22
C LYS A 310 33.14 -48.59 25.77
N ILE A 311 33.44 -47.29 25.75
CA ILE A 311 34.74 -46.75 25.42
C ILE A 311 35.73 -47.09 26.53
N SER A 312 35.35 -46.86 27.78
CA SER A 312 36.15 -47.15 28.97
C SER A 312 36.43 -48.65 29.09
N ALA A 313 35.47 -49.54 28.84
CA ALA A 313 35.61 -50.97 28.84
C ALA A 313 36.58 -51.55 27.79
N LYS A 314 36.79 -50.79 26.68
CA LYS A 314 37.73 -51.14 25.60
C LYS A 314 39.16 -50.60 25.82
N GLY A 315 39.45 -50.00 26.98
CA GLY A 315 40.76 -49.53 27.38
C GLY A 315 41.34 -48.35 26.60
N GLY A 316 40.46 -47.60 25.95
CA GLY A 316 40.79 -46.42 25.14
C GLY A 316 40.32 -45.14 25.79
N ALA A 317 41.13 -44.07 25.76
CA ALA A 317 40.66 -42.70 25.96
C ALA A 317 39.90 -42.24 24.71
N GLY A 318 38.74 -42.87 24.43
CA GLY A 318 37.93 -42.54 23.24
C GLY A 318 37.11 -41.28 23.48
N ILE A 319 37.19 -40.37 22.52
CA ILE A 319 36.41 -39.17 22.47
C ILE A 319 34.97 -39.56 22.07
N LEU A 320 33.99 -39.15 22.86
CA LEU A 320 32.55 -39.27 22.47
C LEU A 320 32.33 -38.55 21.14
N PRO A 321 31.46 -39.07 20.28
CA PRO A 321 31.08 -38.36 19.06
C PRO A 321 30.57 -36.97 19.42
N SER A 322 31.15 -35.93 18.84
CA SER A 322 30.79 -34.53 19.09
C SER A 322 29.31 -34.24 18.80
N SER A 323 28.69 -35.03 17.90
CA SER A 323 27.25 -34.92 17.61
C SER A 323 26.35 -35.26 18.80
N MET A 324 26.72 -36.22 19.64
CA MET A 324 25.93 -36.63 20.82
C MET A 324 25.95 -35.57 21.93
N THR A 325 27.13 -34.96 22.16
CA THR A 325 27.29 -33.90 23.15
C THR A 325 26.60 -32.63 22.69
N ALA A 326 26.69 -32.29 21.39
CA ALA A 326 26.01 -31.15 20.81
C ALA A 326 24.46 -31.26 20.90
N GLU A 327 23.90 -32.45 20.66
CA GLU A 327 22.47 -32.68 20.79
C GLU A 327 21.97 -32.49 22.25
N TYR A 328 22.75 -32.92 23.24
CA TYR A 328 22.41 -32.72 24.65
C TYR A 328 22.50 -31.24 25.04
N ASP A 329 23.55 -30.54 24.60
CA ASP A 329 23.75 -29.11 24.88
C ASP A 329 22.63 -28.27 24.24
N ASP A 330 22.22 -28.62 23.04
CA ASP A 330 21.10 -27.98 22.35
C ASP A 330 19.77 -28.17 23.13
N ALA A 331 19.50 -29.37 23.63
CA ALA A 331 18.31 -29.62 24.44
C ALA A 331 18.34 -28.83 25.77
N GLN A 332 19.54 -28.66 26.36
CA GLN A 332 19.76 -27.84 27.56
C GLN A 332 19.48 -26.36 27.28
N GLN A 333 20.02 -25.83 26.16
CA GLN A 333 19.78 -24.46 25.74
C GLN A 333 18.27 -24.20 25.44
N LEU A 334 17.59 -25.18 24.83
CA LEU A 334 16.17 -25.09 24.57
C LEU A 334 15.36 -25.00 25.87
N LEU A 335 15.71 -25.82 26.85
CA LEU A 335 15.07 -25.78 28.17
C LEU A 335 15.31 -24.44 28.88
N ASP A 336 16.53 -23.91 28.83
CA ASP A 336 16.86 -22.59 29.36
C ASP A 336 16.10 -21.46 28.72
N LYS A 337 15.94 -21.49 27.37
CA LYS A 337 15.11 -20.50 26.63
C LYS A 337 13.66 -20.52 27.10
N ILE A 338 13.09 -21.70 27.30
CA ILE A 338 11.69 -21.83 27.77
C ILE A 338 11.56 -21.37 29.25
N LEU A 339 12.54 -21.70 30.11
CA LEU A 339 12.47 -21.39 31.55
C LEU A 339 12.78 -19.92 31.86
N LYS A 340 13.77 -19.31 31.14
CA LYS A 340 14.38 -18.03 31.51
C LYS A 340 14.01 -16.88 30.53
N GLN A 341 13.69 -17.20 29.26
CA GLN A 341 13.52 -16.19 28.19
C GLN A 341 12.09 -16.06 27.67
N ASN A 342 11.10 -16.50 28.45
CA ASN A 342 9.67 -16.41 28.09
C ASN A 342 9.32 -17.00 26.70
N GLN A 343 10.05 -18.04 26.27
CA GLN A 343 9.76 -18.77 25.07
C GLN A 343 8.71 -19.86 25.35
N ASN A 344 7.75 -20.00 24.44
CA ASN A 344 6.78 -21.10 24.46
C ASN A 344 7.15 -22.13 23.39
N LEU A 345 6.68 -23.35 23.54
CA LEU A 345 6.84 -24.41 22.55
C LEU A 345 5.55 -24.53 21.74
N PHE A 346 5.68 -24.47 20.42
CA PHE A 346 4.58 -24.66 19.48
C PHE A 346 4.83 -25.91 18.64
N LYS A 347 3.76 -26.58 18.27
CA LYS A 347 3.77 -27.57 17.21
C LYS A 347 3.38 -26.87 15.91
N VAL A 348 4.34 -26.69 15.01
CA VAL A 348 4.19 -25.94 13.76
C VAL A 348 4.01 -26.88 12.60
N GLN A 349 3.04 -26.61 11.74
CA GLN A 349 2.75 -27.33 10.51
C GLN A 349 2.52 -26.33 9.38
N VAL A 350 3.24 -26.48 8.27
CA VAL A 350 3.02 -25.70 7.04
C VAL A 350 2.38 -26.60 6.00
N VAL A 351 1.23 -26.22 5.50
CA VAL A 351 0.46 -26.91 4.45
C VAL A 351 0.16 -25.93 3.32
N ILE A 352 0.33 -26.38 2.10
CA ILE A 352 0.01 -25.61 0.88
C ILE A 352 -1.02 -26.38 0.08
N LEU A 353 -2.09 -25.73 -0.29
CA LEU A 353 -3.10 -26.23 -1.22
C LEU A 353 -2.96 -25.49 -2.54
N THR A 354 -2.74 -26.21 -3.64
CA THR A 354 -2.69 -25.65 -5.00
C THR A 354 -3.94 -26.02 -5.77
N ASN A 355 -4.34 -25.15 -6.71
CA ASN A 355 -5.51 -25.38 -7.59
C ASN A 355 -5.16 -24.92 -9.01
N SER A 356 -4.93 -25.89 -9.92
CA SER A 356 -4.43 -25.67 -11.27
C SER A 356 -5.44 -26.16 -12.33
N ALA A 357 -5.39 -25.55 -13.52
CA ALA A 357 -6.31 -25.88 -14.59
C ALA A 357 -6.09 -27.30 -15.14
N ASP A 358 -4.85 -27.73 -15.23
CA ASP A 358 -4.45 -29.03 -15.77
C ASP A 358 -3.29 -29.64 -14.97
N LEU A 359 -2.96 -30.90 -15.32
CA LEU A 359 -1.92 -31.66 -14.63
C LEU A 359 -0.52 -31.10 -14.87
N ALA A 360 -0.26 -30.52 -16.04
CA ALA A 360 1.04 -29.94 -16.36
C ALA A 360 1.29 -28.67 -15.53
N ALA A 361 0.29 -27.80 -15.44
CA ALA A 361 0.31 -26.61 -14.58
C ALA A 361 0.48 -26.99 -13.11
N MET A 362 -0.24 -28.00 -12.60
CA MET A 362 -0.07 -28.48 -11.22
C MET A 362 1.38 -28.95 -10.96
N ASN A 363 1.97 -29.70 -11.89
CA ASN A 363 3.36 -30.16 -11.73
C ASN A 363 4.37 -29.00 -11.80
N ALA A 364 4.10 -27.95 -12.59
CA ALA A 364 4.93 -26.75 -12.63
C ALA A 364 4.89 -26.03 -11.28
N VAL A 365 3.69 -25.77 -10.75
CA VAL A 365 3.52 -25.15 -9.41
C VAL A 365 4.22 -25.96 -8.32
N ARG A 366 4.07 -27.28 -8.34
CA ARG A 366 4.76 -28.16 -7.40
C ARG A 366 6.27 -28.00 -7.48
N LYS A 367 6.82 -27.98 -8.71
CA LYS A 367 8.26 -27.81 -8.94
C LYS A 367 8.78 -26.47 -8.40
N ASP A 368 8.01 -25.41 -8.60
CA ASP A 368 8.38 -24.09 -8.07
C ASP A 368 8.40 -24.07 -6.53
N ILE A 369 7.38 -24.68 -5.88
CA ILE A 369 7.38 -24.85 -4.42
C ILE A 369 8.56 -25.69 -3.93
N GLU A 370 8.88 -26.79 -4.64
CA GLU A 370 10.02 -27.65 -4.32
C GLU A 370 11.34 -26.90 -4.52
N ASN A 371 11.50 -26.08 -5.55
CA ASN A 371 12.67 -25.25 -5.82
C ASN A 371 12.87 -24.21 -4.71
N ILE A 372 11.84 -23.46 -4.32
CA ILE A 372 11.89 -22.52 -3.18
C ILE A 372 12.28 -23.28 -1.90
N GLY A 373 11.69 -24.44 -1.68
CA GLY A 373 12.08 -25.28 -0.55
C GLY A 373 13.57 -25.66 -0.59
N GLN A 374 14.07 -26.10 -1.73
CA GLN A 374 15.47 -26.55 -1.89
C GLN A 374 16.47 -25.40 -1.72
N SER A 375 16.19 -24.20 -2.22
CA SER A 375 17.06 -23.02 -2.05
C SER A 375 17.27 -22.66 -0.57
N HIS A 376 16.29 -22.99 0.29
CA HIS A 376 16.33 -22.78 1.72
C HIS A 376 16.54 -24.05 2.55
N MET A 377 17.02 -25.13 1.95
CA MET A 377 17.22 -26.45 2.59
C MET A 377 15.95 -27.01 3.26
N CYS A 378 14.80 -26.62 2.76
CA CYS A 378 13.50 -27.13 3.14
C CYS A 378 13.03 -28.19 2.13
N LYS A 379 12.12 -29.08 2.53
CA LYS A 379 11.58 -30.09 1.61
C LYS A 379 10.08 -30.19 1.76
N PHE A 380 9.39 -29.90 0.67
CA PHE A 380 7.96 -30.13 0.54
C PHE A 380 7.66 -31.52 -0.04
N LEU A 381 6.63 -32.16 0.49
CA LEU A 381 6.12 -33.43 -0.02
C LEU A 381 4.60 -33.38 -0.15
N PRO A 382 4.00 -34.05 -1.16
CA PRO A 382 2.56 -34.23 -1.22
C PRO A 382 2.04 -35.09 -0.06
N MET A 383 0.88 -34.75 0.48
CA MET A 383 0.21 -35.56 1.50
C MET A 383 -0.40 -36.81 0.87
N THR A 384 0.45 -37.76 0.55
CA THR A 384 0.09 -38.99 -0.17
C THR A 384 -0.96 -39.81 0.58
N PHE A 385 -2.07 -40.16 -0.09
CA PHE A 385 -3.26 -40.83 0.43
C PHE A 385 -4.05 -40.02 1.52
N GLU A 386 -3.65 -38.78 1.83
CA GLU A 386 -4.26 -37.91 2.83
C GLU A 386 -4.68 -36.55 2.23
N GLN A 387 -5.01 -36.49 0.93
CA GLN A 387 -5.34 -35.26 0.24
C GLN A 387 -6.61 -34.55 0.79
N GLU A 388 -7.62 -35.30 1.28
CA GLU A 388 -8.78 -34.75 1.98
C GLU A 388 -8.38 -34.05 3.28
N ALA A 389 -7.42 -34.60 4.01
CA ALA A 389 -6.90 -33.96 5.22
C ALA A 389 -6.04 -32.74 4.90
N ALA A 390 -5.26 -32.76 3.81
CA ALA A 390 -4.50 -31.61 3.32
C ALA A 390 -5.43 -30.45 2.93
N PHE A 391 -6.49 -30.75 2.21
CA PHE A 391 -7.52 -29.79 1.82
C PHE A 391 -8.09 -29.07 3.06
N ASN A 392 -8.55 -29.82 4.06
CA ASN A 392 -9.13 -29.19 5.26
C ASN A 392 -8.10 -28.45 6.13
N ALA A 393 -6.85 -28.92 6.17
CA ALA A 393 -5.80 -28.25 6.92
C ALA A 393 -5.35 -26.94 6.25
N ALA A 394 -5.49 -26.81 4.93
CA ALA A 394 -5.18 -25.57 4.23
C ALA A 394 -6.25 -24.49 4.41
N LEU A 395 -7.52 -24.86 4.56
CA LEU A 395 -8.62 -23.92 4.73
C LEU A 395 -8.52 -23.14 6.05
N PRO A 396 -8.94 -21.85 6.12
CA PRO A 396 -8.87 -21.01 7.32
C PRO A 396 -9.91 -21.41 8.37
N LEU A 397 -9.84 -22.65 8.83
CA LEU A 397 -10.77 -23.23 9.79
C LEU A 397 -10.21 -23.31 11.22
N GLY A 398 -8.88 -23.33 11.37
CA GLY A 398 -8.22 -23.50 12.67
C GLY A 398 -8.07 -24.96 13.12
N LYS A 399 -7.98 -25.91 12.17
CA LYS A 399 -7.90 -27.35 12.49
C LYS A 399 -6.65 -27.98 11.85
N PRO A 400 -5.53 -28.13 12.60
CA PRO A 400 -4.32 -28.76 12.11
C PRO A 400 -4.49 -30.27 11.93
N LYS A 401 -3.61 -30.89 11.15
CA LYS A 401 -3.50 -32.35 11.09
C LYS A 401 -2.71 -32.86 12.29
N GLU A 402 -3.31 -33.70 13.14
CA GLU A 402 -2.77 -34.09 14.45
C GLU A 402 -1.35 -34.72 14.42
N LYS A 403 -1.02 -35.50 13.40
CA LYS A 403 0.25 -36.24 13.30
C LYS A 403 1.38 -35.51 12.61
N LEU A 404 1.08 -34.43 11.91
CA LEU A 404 2.08 -33.58 11.25
C LEU A 404 2.44 -32.40 12.13
N GLY A 405 3.66 -31.97 12.06
CA GLY A 405 4.13 -30.78 12.71
C GLY A 405 5.43 -30.98 13.50
N ARG A 406 6.20 -29.91 13.53
CA ARG A 406 7.50 -29.84 14.20
C ARG A 406 7.41 -28.95 15.42
N SER A 407 8.10 -29.37 16.48
CA SER A 407 8.20 -28.55 17.69
C SER A 407 9.19 -27.41 17.48
N MET A 408 8.74 -26.17 17.68
CA MET A 408 9.52 -24.93 17.54
C MET A 408 9.24 -23.99 18.70
N ILE A 409 10.26 -23.25 19.14
CA ILE A 409 10.09 -22.17 20.13
C ILE A 409 9.56 -20.89 19.48
N THR A 410 9.02 -19.98 20.28
CA THR A 410 8.42 -18.72 19.81
C THR A 410 9.28 -17.97 18.81
N SER A 411 10.59 -17.83 19.06
CA SER A 411 11.49 -17.09 18.16
C SER A 411 11.67 -17.75 16.80
N VAL A 412 11.62 -19.09 16.72
CA VAL A 412 11.70 -19.82 15.46
C VAL A 412 10.37 -19.77 14.72
N CYS A 413 9.24 -19.84 15.43
CA CYS A 413 7.91 -19.64 14.81
C CYS A 413 7.75 -18.24 14.23
N ALA A 414 8.34 -17.22 14.87
CA ALA A 414 8.26 -15.84 14.43
C ALA A 414 8.97 -15.57 13.09
N ILE A 415 9.89 -16.42 12.67
CA ILE A 415 10.51 -16.35 11.34
C ILE A 415 9.46 -16.56 10.22
N LEU A 416 8.39 -17.30 10.49
CA LEU A 416 7.29 -17.51 9.54
C LEU A 416 6.27 -16.36 9.55
N MET A 417 6.72 -15.13 9.81
CA MET A 417 5.86 -13.95 9.74
C MET A 417 5.53 -13.59 8.28
N PRO A 418 4.27 -13.17 8.01
CA PRO A 418 3.80 -12.99 6.64
C PRO A 418 3.97 -11.57 6.11
N PHE A 419 4.94 -10.80 6.61
CA PHE A 419 5.09 -9.40 6.24
C PHE A 419 6.03 -9.22 5.07
N THR A 420 5.59 -8.47 4.07
CA THR A 420 6.34 -8.11 2.87
C THR A 420 6.38 -6.60 2.69
N THR A 421 5.56 -6.06 1.82
CA THR A 421 5.37 -4.64 1.56
C THR A 421 3.90 -4.30 1.56
N LYS A 422 3.57 -3.10 2.02
CA LYS A 422 2.19 -2.63 1.99
C LYS A 422 1.81 -2.27 0.56
N GLU A 423 0.66 -2.75 0.13
CA GLU A 423 0.08 -2.43 -1.17
C GLU A 423 -0.96 -1.33 -1.04
N MET A 424 -1.15 -0.57 -2.11
CA MET A 424 -2.19 0.43 -2.21
C MET A 424 -3.08 0.13 -3.40
N HIS A 425 -4.31 -0.27 -3.11
CA HIS A 425 -5.23 -0.78 -4.10
C HIS A 425 -6.68 -0.41 -3.73
N ASP A 426 -7.10 0.79 -4.13
CA ASP A 426 -8.48 1.22 -4.01
C ASP A 426 -9.27 0.77 -5.24
N SER A 427 -10.55 0.44 -5.06
CA SER A 427 -11.43 -0.04 -6.14
C SER A 427 -12.47 0.98 -6.61
N ASP A 428 -12.57 2.14 -5.94
CA ASP A 428 -13.54 3.19 -6.31
C ASP A 428 -12.86 4.30 -7.10
N SER A 429 -12.93 4.22 -8.41
CA SER A 429 -12.38 5.23 -9.34
C SER A 429 -10.93 5.63 -9.02
N PRO A 430 -10.00 4.68 -8.90
CA PRO A 430 -8.66 4.97 -8.46
C PRO A 430 -7.83 5.71 -9.53
N VAL A 431 -6.94 6.58 -9.06
CA VAL A 431 -5.86 7.15 -9.86
C VAL A 431 -4.68 6.18 -9.86
N TYR A 432 -4.09 5.94 -11.02
CA TYR A 432 -2.85 5.19 -11.16
C TYR A 432 -1.68 6.14 -10.94
N TYR A 433 -0.90 5.89 -9.88
CA TYR A 433 0.27 6.72 -9.54
C TYR A 433 1.60 6.14 -10.01
N GLY A 434 1.64 4.88 -10.44
CA GLY A 434 2.85 4.18 -10.86
C GLY A 434 2.92 2.76 -10.32
N ILE A 435 4.13 2.24 -10.25
CA ILE A 435 4.45 0.88 -9.78
C ILE A 435 5.22 0.98 -8.46
N ASN A 436 4.90 0.14 -7.51
CA ASN A 436 5.65 -0.03 -6.26
C ASN A 436 7.00 -0.69 -6.56
N LYS A 437 8.11 -0.01 -6.33
CA LYS A 437 9.46 -0.53 -6.62
C LYS A 437 9.82 -1.81 -5.85
N ALA A 438 9.20 -2.04 -4.71
CA ALA A 438 9.50 -3.20 -3.88
C ALA A 438 8.71 -4.46 -4.28
N SER A 439 7.44 -4.32 -4.67
CA SER A 439 6.58 -5.45 -5.04
C SER A 439 6.31 -5.56 -6.53
N HIS A 440 6.65 -4.52 -7.31
CA HIS A 440 6.29 -4.35 -8.71
C HIS A 440 4.77 -4.34 -8.98
N ASN A 441 3.98 -4.06 -7.95
CA ASN A 441 2.53 -3.93 -8.06
C ASN A 441 2.13 -2.49 -8.39
N MET A 442 0.98 -2.34 -9.08
CA MET A 442 0.40 -1.02 -9.34
C MET A 442 0.01 -0.30 -8.05
N ILE A 443 0.24 0.99 -8.03
CA ILE A 443 -0.23 1.88 -6.98
C ILE A 443 -1.50 2.56 -7.48
N LEU A 444 -2.63 2.15 -6.91
CA LEU A 444 -3.95 2.66 -7.24
C LEU A 444 -4.57 3.29 -5.99
N GLY A 445 -4.83 4.59 -6.04
CA GLY A 445 -5.35 5.30 -4.87
C GLY A 445 -6.44 6.31 -5.21
N ASN A 446 -7.42 6.45 -4.30
CA ASN A 446 -8.46 7.47 -4.37
C ASN A 446 -8.36 8.41 -3.16
N ARG A 447 -7.82 9.60 -3.38
CA ARG A 447 -7.63 10.62 -2.32
C ARG A 447 -8.93 11.00 -1.61
N ARG A 448 -10.08 10.90 -2.28
CA ARG A 448 -11.39 11.21 -1.68
C ARG A 448 -11.75 10.31 -0.50
N LEU A 449 -11.13 9.12 -0.42
CA LEU A 449 -11.31 8.18 0.69
C LEU A 449 -10.48 8.53 1.93
N LEU A 450 -9.51 9.44 1.78
CA LEU A 450 -8.68 9.89 2.90
C LEU A 450 -9.43 10.86 3.80
N PRO A 451 -9.29 10.77 5.13
CA PRO A 451 -9.84 11.75 6.08
C PRO A 451 -9.36 13.18 5.84
N ASN A 452 -8.15 13.36 5.31
CA ASN A 452 -7.62 14.63 4.86
C ASN A 452 -6.99 14.51 3.47
N PRO A 453 -7.78 14.69 2.39
CA PRO A 453 -7.35 14.41 1.02
C PRO A 453 -6.38 15.45 0.44
N SER A 454 -6.23 16.62 1.06
CA SER A 454 -5.28 17.64 0.61
C SER A 454 -3.84 17.19 0.82
N GLY A 455 -2.92 17.66 -0.04
CA GLY A 455 -1.56 17.16 0.00
C GLY A 455 -0.54 17.96 -0.80
N PHE A 456 0.63 17.37 -1.00
CA PHE A 456 1.76 18.03 -1.65
C PHE A 456 2.42 17.14 -2.69
N ILE A 457 3.02 17.78 -3.70
CA ILE A 457 3.94 17.18 -4.67
C ILE A 457 5.27 17.91 -4.54
N LEU A 458 6.28 17.22 -4.05
CA LEU A 458 7.59 17.76 -3.71
C LEU A 458 8.66 17.14 -4.58
N GLY A 459 9.65 17.91 -5.05
CA GLY A 459 10.74 17.35 -5.84
C GLY A 459 11.63 18.43 -6.48
N LYS A 460 12.87 18.08 -6.79
CA LYS A 460 13.78 18.93 -7.55
C LYS A 460 13.21 19.30 -8.93
N PRO A 461 13.70 20.39 -9.55
CA PRO A 461 13.42 20.69 -10.97
C PRO A 461 13.74 19.50 -11.87
N GLY A 462 12.87 19.19 -12.83
CA GLY A 462 13.07 18.12 -13.81
C GLY A 462 12.78 16.69 -13.33
N PHE A 463 12.38 16.48 -12.07
CA PHE A 463 12.05 15.14 -11.52
C PHE A 463 10.60 14.70 -11.74
N GLY A 464 9.74 15.52 -12.38
CA GLY A 464 8.39 15.11 -12.80
C GLY A 464 7.25 15.62 -11.92
N LYS A 465 7.42 16.70 -11.13
CA LYS A 465 6.35 17.29 -10.30
C LYS A 465 5.10 17.62 -11.11
N SER A 466 5.28 18.47 -12.14
CA SER A 466 4.19 18.93 -13.02
C SER A 466 3.61 17.78 -13.82
N PHE A 467 4.44 16.79 -14.20
CA PHE A 467 3.97 15.56 -14.82
C PHE A 467 3.02 14.77 -13.88
N SER A 468 3.41 14.60 -12.60
CA SER A 468 2.57 13.91 -11.61
C SER A 468 1.24 14.64 -11.36
N ALA A 469 1.26 15.99 -11.31
CA ALA A 469 0.05 16.78 -11.17
C ALA A 469 -0.87 16.68 -12.39
N LYS A 470 -0.32 16.69 -13.60
CA LYS A 470 -1.05 16.50 -14.85
C LYS A 470 -1.64 15.10 -14.96
N LEU A 471 -0.86 14.07 -14.62
CA LEU A 471 -1.32 12.70 -14.60
C LEU A 471 -2.51 12.52 -13.63
N GLU A 472 -2.39 13.02 -12.41
CA GLU A 472 -3.48 12.91 -11.42
C GLU A 472 -4.72 13.67 -11.89
N SER A 473 -4.60 14.92 -12.28
CA SER A 473 -5.71 15.76 -12.72
C SER A 473 -6.43 15.19 -13.94
N MET A 474 -5.68 14.70 -14.93
CA MET A 474 -6.25 14.05 -16.10
C MET A 474 -6.92 12.71 -15.73
N SER A 475 -6.31 11.92 -14.88
CA SER A 475 -6.92 10.68 -14.40
C SER A 475 -8.25 10.95 -13.70
N VAL A 476 -8.32 12.01 -12.87
CA VAL A 476 -9.56 12.43 -12.21
C VAL A 476 -10.60 12.87 -13.22
N MET A 477 -10.24 13.72 -14.19
CA MET A 477 -11.17 14.22 -15.22
C MET A 477 -11.71 13.07 -16.08
N LEU A 478 -10.84 12.14 -16.51
CA LEU A 478 -11.23 11.01 -17.35
C LEU A 478 -12.12 10.01 -16.60
N SER A 479 -11.91 9.84 -15.29
CA SER A 479 -12.70 8.92 -14.44
C SER A 479 -13.98 9.57 -13.94
N ASN A 480 -13.97 10.89 -13.71
CA ASN A 480 -15.11 11.64 -13.18
C ASN A 480 -15.27 12.98 -13.91
N PRO A 481 -16.00 13.01 -15.05
CA PRO A 481 -16.21 14.23 -15.84
C PRO A 481 -16.89 15.38 -15.09
N ASP A 482 -17.62 15.08 -14.01
CA ASP A 482 -18.26 16.10 -13.18
C ASP A 482 -17.29 16.82 -12.23
N ALA A 483 -16.04 16.38 -12.11
CA ALA A 483 -15.08 17.03 -11.23
C ALA A 483 -14.67 18.42 -11.77
N ASP A 484 -14.57 19.41 -10.88
CA ASP A 484 -13.92 20.67 -11.18
C ASP A 484 -12.44 20.64 -10.83
N ILE A 485 -11.60 21.08 -11.76
CA ILE A 485 -10.15 21.06 -11.65
C ILE A 485 -9.58 22.45 -11.92
N PHE A 486 -8.85 23.00 -10.99
CA PHE A 486 -8.30 24.35 -11.05
C PHE A 486 -6.79 24.31 -10.86
N PHE A 487 -6.05 24.95 -11.77
CA PHE A 487 -4.61 25.15 -11.66
C PHE A 487 -4.30 26.63 -11.47
N ILE A 488 -3.45 26.95 -10.50
CA ILE A 488 -2.80 28.25 -10.36
C ILE A 488 -1.38 28.06 -10.88
N ASP A 489 -1.08 28.65 -12.02
CA ASP A 489 0.11 28.38 -12.85
C ASP A 489 1.02 29.61 -12.94
N PRO A 490 1.97 29.77 -12.01
CA PRO A 490 2.91 30.88 -12.07
C PRO A 490 4.10 30.63 -13.04
N GLN A 491 4.19 29.44 -13.67
CA GLN A 491 5.27 29.10 -14.58
C GLN A 491 4.81 28.82 -16.02
N GLY A 492 3.51 28.78 -16.31
CA GLY A 492 2.95 28.51 -17.64
C GLY A 492 3.07 27.04 -18.07
N GLU A 493 3.17 26.11 -17.14
CA GLU A 493 3.40 24.70 -17.46
C GLU A 493 2.14 23.92 -17.84
N TYR A 494 0.94 24.40 -17.43
CA TYR A 494 -0.32 23.67 -17.58
C TYR A 494 -1.18 24.19 -18.75
N THR A 495 -0.84 25.35 -19.31
CA THR A 495 -1.57 25.98 -20.45
C THR A 495 -1.68 25.05 -21.64
N PHE A 496 -0.55 24.43 -22.06
CA PHE A 496 -0.53 23.51 -23.20
C PHE A 496 -1.49 22.33 -23.02
N MET A 497 -1.59 21.77 -21.80
CA MET A 497 -2.49 20.67 -21.50
C MET A 497 -3.96 21.07 -21.73
N ALA A 498 -4.39 22.22 -21.22
CA ALA A 498 -5.76 22.70 -21.40
C ALA A 498 -6.09 23.01 -22.87
N GLU A 499 -5.14 23.60 -23.62
CA GLU A 499 -5.30 23.87 -25.05
C GLU A 499 -5.45 22.58 -25.88
N GLU A 500 -4.65 21.56 -25.61
CA GLU A 500 -4.73 20.26 -26.30
C GLU A 500 -6.01 19.51 -25.96
N LEU A 501 -6.48 19.55 -24.72
CA LEU A 501 -7.79 18.97 -24.35
C LEU A 501 -8.93 19.52 -25.19
N ASN A 502 -8.98 20.84 -25.40
CA ASN A 502 -10.01 21.48 -26.23
C ASN A 502 -9.89 21.12 -27.72
N LYS A 503 -8.67 20.78 -28.20
CA LYS A 503 -8.51 20.30 -29.59
C LYS A 503 -9.00 18.87 -29.77
N ILE A 504 -8.83 18.03 -28.75
CA ILE A 504 -9.25 16.62 -28.76
C ILE A 504 -10.78 16.50 -28.61
N SER A 505 -11.35 17.28 -27.69
CA SER A 505 -12.79 17.24 -27.45
C SER A 505 -13.35 18.63 -27.17
N HIS A 506 -14.39 19.00 -27.94
CA HIS A 506 -15.16 20.23 -27.69
C HIS A 506 -15.99 20.16 -26.39
N HIS A 507 -16.11 18.99 -25.78
CA HIS A 507 -16.83 18.79 -24.50
C HIS A 507 -15.89 18.84 -23.27
N ALA A 508 -14.58 19.00 -23.46
CA ALA A 508 -13.63 19.05 -22.35
C ALA A 508 -13.78 20.30 -21.47
N GLU A 509 -14.47 21.35 -21.99
CA GLU A 509 -14.70 22.63 -21.27
C GLU A 509 -13.45 23.14 -20.52
N ALA A 510 -12.26 22.95 -21.12
CA ALA A 510 -11.02 23.44 -20.54
C ALA A 510 -10.80 24.89 -20.96
N ALA A 511 -10.46 25.75 -20.01
CA ALA A 511 -10.18 27.15 -20.29
C ALA A 511 -8.84 27.58 -19.68
N VAL A 512 -8.13 28.44 -20.42
CA VAL A 512 -6.92 29.10 -19.94
C VAL A 512 -7.23 30.57 -19.76
N LEU A 513 -7.05 31.06 -18.57
CA LEU A 513 -7.19 32.47 -18.20
C LEU A 513 -5.77 33.06 -18.07
N LYS A 514 -5.30 33.66 -19.17
CA LYS A 514 -4.00 34.34 -19.20
C LYS A 514 -4.14 35.70 -18.56
N VAL A 515 -3.49 35.87 -17.41
CA VAL A 515 -3.49 37.10 -16.63
C VAL A 515 -2.14 37.75 -16.77
N ASP A 516 -2.08 38.84 -17.54
CA ASP A 516 -0.87 39.67 -17.68
C ASP A 516 -1.20 41.15 -17.39
N SER A 517 -0.19 41.99 -17.36
CA SER A 517 -0.35 43.42 -17.06
C SER A 517 -1.15 44.22 -18.09
N TYR A 518 -1.46 43.65 -19.26
CA TYR A 518 -2.19 44.27 -20.35
C TYR A 518 -3.50 43.53 -20.68
N SER A 519 -3.82 42.50 -19.88
CA SER A 519 -5.04 41.70 -20.04
C SER A 519 -6.29 42.51 -19.78
N ASP A 520 -7.31 42.27 -20.56
CA ASP A 520 -8.68 42.82 -20.32
C ASP A 520 -9.41 42.03 -19.21
N LEU A 521 -8.75 41.03 -18.60
CA LEU A 521 -9.31 40.27 -17.48
C LEU A 521 -9.18 41.07 -16.19
N HIS A 522 -10.26 41.14 -15.44
CA HIS A 522 -10.32 41.81 -14.14
C HIS A 522 -10.90 40.88 -13.10
N PHE A 523 -10.28 40.91 -11.92
CA PHE A 523 -10.76 40.22 -10.73
C PHE A 523 -11.24 41.25 -9.71
N ASN A 524 -12.46 41.09 -9.24
CA ASN A 524 -12.97 41.94 -8.15
C ASN A 524 -12.77 41.26 -6.79
N PRO A 525 -11.76 41.67 -5.98
CA PRO A 525 -11.53 41.08 -4.67
C PRO A 525 -12.65 41.36 -3.66
N PHE A 526 -13.53 42.34 -3.94
CA PHE A 526 -14.68 42.68 -3.09
C PHE A 526 -15.93 41.86 -3.41
N ALA A 527 -15.95 41.15 -4.52
CA ALA A 527 -17.07 40.28 -4.88
C ALA A 527 -17.28 39.16 -3.86
N GLY A 528 -18.52 38.78 -3.63
CA GLY A 528 -18.90 37.74 -2.69
C GLY A 528 -20.41 37.66 -2.50
N ASP A 529 -20.87 36.65 -1.78
CA ASP A 529 -22.29 36.42 -1.51
C ASP A 529 -22.75 37.22 -0.27
N PRO A 530 -23.54 38.30 -0.45
CA PRO A 530 -24.03 39.10 0.65
C PRO A 530 -25.09 38.39 1.52
N SER A 531 -25.64 37.26 1.07
CA SER A 531 -26.55 36.44 1.85
C SER A 531 -25.87 35.64 2.95
N ASP A 532 -24.56 35.40 2.84
CA ASP A 532 -23.77 34.71 3.85
C ASP A 532 -23.66 35.57 5.14
N PRO A 533 -24.10 35.06 6.29
CA PRO A 533 -24.02 35.82 7.56
C PRO A 533 -22.62 36.29 7.91
N ASP A 534 -21.60 35.51 7.57
CA ASP A 534 -20.19 35.80 7.92
C ASP A 534 -19.47 36.55 6.80
N PHE A 535 -20.16 36.92 5.71
CA PHE A 535 -19.58 37.61 4.54
C PHE A 535 -18.74 38.82 4.91
N ILE A 536 -19.33 39.76 5.65
CA ILE A 536 -18.66 41.01 5.98
C ILE A 536 -17.40 40.77 6.81
N GLN A 537 -17.46 39.92 7.82
CA GLN A 537 -16.31 39.65 8.70
C GLN A 537 -15.18 38.98 7.93
N ARG A 538 -15.51 37.95 7.11
CA ARG A 538 -14.54 37.22 6.33
C ARG A 538 -13.90 38.10 5.26
N LYS A 539 -14.70 38.85 4.51
CA LYS A 539 -14.20 39.75 3.46
C LYS A 539 -13.37 40.89 4.03
N SER A 540 -13.79 41.49 5.14
CA SER A 540 -13.00 42.55 5.78
C SER A 540 -11.62 42.05 6.21
N LYS A 541 -11.54 40.86 6.78
CA LYS A 541 -10.27 40.24 7.16
C LYS A 541 -9.40 39.91 5.93
N TYR A 542 -9.99 39.38 4.88
CA TYR A 542 -9.27 39.11 3.62
C TYR A 542 -8.72 40.42 3.02
N LEU A 543 -9.51 41.48 2.97
CA LEU A 543 -9.08 42.78 2.45
C LEU A 543 -8.00 43.44 3.31
N GLU A 544 -7.95 43.22 4.61
CA GLU A 544 -6.81 43.64 5.44
C GLU A 544 -5.51 43.00 4.93
N PHE A 545 -5.53 41.70 4.62
CA PHE A 545 -4.35 41.01 4.07
C PHE A 545 -3.99 41.56 2.67
N LEU A 546 -5.00 41.70 1.80
CA LEU A 546 -4.78 42.18 0.44
C LEU A 546 -4.21 43.59 0.39
N VAL A 547 -4.76 44.54 1.19
CA VAL A 547 -4.29 45.90 1.25
C VAL A 547 -2.91 45.98 1.89
N ALA A 548 -2.60 45.16 2.91
CA ALA A 548 -1.26 45.09 3.49
C ALA A 548 -0.19 44.74 2.44
N GLU A 549 -0.51 43.79 1.59
CA GLU A 549 0.34 43.38 0.47
C GLU A 549 0.52 44.49 -0.55
N MET A 550 -0.60 45.09 -1.01
CA MET A 550 -0.58 46.18 -1.99
C MET A 550 0.26 47.38 -1.54
N ILE A 551 0.28 47.69 -0.26
CA ILE A 551 1.09 48.81 0.28
C ILE A 551 2.51 48.36 0.64
N GLY A 552 2.90 47.10 0.40
CA GLY A 552 4.23 46.56 0.62
C GLY A 552 4.66 46.52 2.10
N LYS A 553 3.71 46.42 3.02
CA LYS A 553 3.97 46.34 4.46
C LYS A 553 3.79 44.90 4.97
N GLY A 554 4.82 44.36 5.55
CA GLY A 554 4.76 43.07 6.23
C GLY A 554 3.84 43.04 7.46
N GLU A 555 3.53 44.21 8.05
CA GLU A 555 2.60 44.37 9.16
C GLU A 555 1.92 45.74 9.15
N LEU A 556 0.59 45.76 9.17
CA LEU A 556 -0.19 46.99 9.25
C LEU A 556 -0.15 47.57 10.68
N HIS A 557 0.00 48.90 10.77
CA HIS A 557 -0.21 49.57 12.03
C HIS A 557 -1.65 49.35 12.55
N PRO A 558 -1.90 49.19 13.85
CA PRO A 558 -3.26 49.03 14.39
C PRO A 558 -4.28 50.08 13.94
N GLN A 559 -3.83 51.30 13.72
CA GLN A 559 -4.69 52.38 13.21
C GLN A 559 -5.01 52.23 11.73
N GLU A 560 -4.08 51.74 10.89
CA GLU A 560 -4.32 51.41 9.47
C GLU A 560 -5.35 50.29 9.36
N ARG A 561 -5.18 49.23 10.13
CA ARG A 561 -6.14 48.12 10.20
C ARG A 561 -7.55 48.60 10.61
N THR A 562 -7.62 49.52 11.57
CA THR A 562 -8.88 50.13 12.00
C THR A 562 -9.55 50.90 10.87
N GLN A 563 -8.78 51.68 10.06
CA GLN A 563 -9.35 52.43 8.95
C GLN A 563 -9.86 51.50 7.84
N ILE A 564 -9.09 50.47 7.48
CA ILE A 564 -9.50 49.45 6.51
C ILE A 564 -10.79 48.77 6.97
N GLY A 565 -10.85 48.30 8.21
CA GLY A 565 -12.05 47.63 8.75
C GLY A 565 -13.30 48.54 8.77
N LYS A 566 -13.15 49.84 9.10
CA LYS A 566 -14.27 50.79 9.06
C LYS A 566 -14.79 51.01 7.64
N VAL A 567 -13.91 51.17 6.64
CA VAL A 567 -14.30 51.38 5.25
C VAL A 567 -14.94 50.10 4.69
N CYS A 568 -14.39 48.92 4.97
CA CYS A 568 -14.97 47.65 4.57
C CYS A 568 -16.38 47.44 5.16
N LEU A 569 -16.54 47.70 6.46
CA LEU A 569 -17.84 47.57 7.12
C LEU A 569 -18.91 48.51 6.51
N GLU A 570 -18.53 49.73 6.19
CA GLU A 570 -19.39 50.72 5.55
C GLU A 570 -19.79 50.24 4.15
N LEU A 571 -18.82 49.93 3.30
CA LEU A 571 -19.08 49.47 1.93
C LEU A 571 -19.93 48.18 1.88
N PHE A 572 -19.61 47.20 2.70
CA PHE A 572 -20.36 45.93 2.65
C PHE A 572 -21.74 46.00 3.30
N ASN A 573 -21.97 46.93 4.27
CA ASN A 573 -23.33 47.19 4.75
C ASN A 573 -24.17 47.87 3.69
N GLU A 574 -23.63 48.90 3.00
CA GLU A 574 -24.30 49.56 1.89
C GLU A 574 -24.61 48.57 0.76
N TYR A 575 -23.67 47.73 0.41
CA TYR A 575 -23.84 46.69 -0.61
C TYR A 575 -24.93 45.68 -0.19
N ARG A 576 -24.89 45.18 1.04
CA ARG A 576 -25.90 44.22 1.55
C ARG A 576 -27.30 44.82 1.62
N ASP A 577 -27.43 46.10 1.99
CA ASP A 577 -28.71 46.76 2.02
C ASP A 577 -29.26 47.07 0.62
N ALA A 578 -28.37 47.39 -0.35
CA ALA A 578 -28.74 47.54 -1.76
C ALA A 578 -29.16 46.20 -2.35
N TRP A 579 -28.44 45.13 -2.08
CA TRP A 579 -28.72 43.78 -2.53
C TRP A 579 -30.08 43.25 -2.03
N ARG A 580 -30.47 43.59 -0.83
CA ARG A 580 -31.80 43.24 -0.29
C ARG A 580 -32.96 43.84 -1.13
N ASN A 581 -32.71 44.99 -1.72
CA ASN A 581 -33.69 45.66 -2.56
C ASN A 581 -33.58 45.25 -4.03
N ASP A 582 -32.39 44.97 -4.49
CA ASP A 582 -32.07 44.57 -5.86
C ASP A 582 -30.96 43.50 -5.85
N PRO A 583 -31.29 42.20 -6.06
CA PRO A 583 -30.31 41.12 -6.07
C PRO A 583 -29.29 41.22 -7.20
N ASP A 584 -29.53 42.01 -8.26
CA ASP A 584 -28.61 42.18 -9.37
C ASP A 584 -27.61 43.32 -9.18
N VAL A 585 -27.63 43.99 -7.99
CA VAL A 585 -26.68 45.06 -7.70
C VAL A 585 -25.25 44.55 -7.71
N LEU A 586 -24.38 45.30 -8.40
CA LEU A 586 -22.97 44.94 -8.50
C LEU A 586 -22.24 45.14 -7.16
N PRO A 587 -21.29 44.24 -6.80
CA PRO A 587 -20.48 44.38 -5.60
C PRO A 587 -19.58 45.62 -5.69
N PRO A 588 -19.16 46.22 -4.55
CA PRO A 588 -18.19 47.32 -4.57
C PRO A 588 -16.86 46.84 -5.18
N THR A 589 -16.05 47.80 -5.59
CA THR A 589 -14.75 47.60 -6.21
C THR A 589 -13.62 48.20 -5.38
N LEU A 590 -12.37 47.96 -5.73
CA LEU A 590 -11.20 48.63 -5.13
C LEU A 590 -11.27 50.17 -5.35
N LYS A 591 -11.87 50.64 -6.46
CA LYS A 591 -12.10 52.06 -6.70
C LYS A 591 -13.06 52.68 -5.67
N ASP A 592 -14.13 52.00 -5.33
CA ASP A 592 -15.08 52.42 -4.33
C ASP A 592 -14.45 52.48 -2.93
N PHE A 593 -13.61 51.47 -2.63
CA PHE A 593 -12.83 51.46 -1.38
C PHE A 593 -11.85 52.62 -1.32
N ALA A 594 -11.06 52.88 -2.38
CA ALA A 594 -10.12 53.98 -2.45
C ALA A 594 -10.82 55.33 -2.37
N ALA A 595 -12.00 55.50 -2.99
CA ALA A 595 -12.81 56.73 -2.90
C ALA A 595 -13.23 57.03 -1.44
N LYS A 596 -13.74 56.03 -0.71
CA LYS A 596 -14.05 56.18 0.73
C LYS A 596 -12.82 56.42 1.59
N MET A 597 -11.71 55.78 1.25
CA MET A 597 -10.43 55.99 1.93
C MET A 597 -9.89 57.41 1.71
N ALA A 598 -10.03 57.98 0.50
CA ALA A 598 -9.65 59.34 0.16
C ALA A 598 -10.42 60.40 1.01
N VAL A 599 -11.70 60.18 1.25
CA VAL A 599 -12.48 61.07 2.13
C VAL A 599 -11.90 61.06 3.56
N ARG A 600 -11.53 59.88 4.06
CA ARG A 600 -10.92 59.74 5.40
C ARG A 600 -9.49 60.23 5.47
N ALA A 601 -8.75 60.25 4.36
CA ALA A 601 -7.37 60.74 4.25
C ALA A 601 -7.27 62.24 4.64
N ASN A 602 -8.30 63.02 4.41
CA ASN A 602 -8.33 64.44 4.78
C ASN A 602 -8.26 64.69 6.31
N GLU A 603 -8.64 63.69 7.10
CA GLU A 603 -8.73 63.82 8.58
C GLU A 603 -7.78 62.88 9.33
N ASN A 604 -7.21 61.90 8.63
CA ASN A 604 -6.45 60.80 9.27
C ASN A 604 -5.21 60.42 8.46
N PRO A 605 -3.99 60.61 9.00
CA PRO A 605 -2.72 60.34 8.33
C PRO A 605 -2.55 58.86 7.97
N TYR A 606 -3.16 57.94 8.73
CA TYR A 606 -3.10 56.51 8.41
C TYR A 606 -3.97 56.17 7.21
N ALA A 607 -5.10 56.83 7.02
CA ALA A 607 -5.93 56.69 5.81
C ALA A 607 -5.25 57.30 4.58
N GLU A 608 -4.55 58.42 4.75
CA GLU A 608 -3.76 59.06 3.68
C GLU A 608 -2.64 58.12 3.19
N ASN A 609 -1.93 57.48 4.09
CA ASN A 609 -0.88 56.51 3.75
C ASN A 609 -1.42 55.32 2.95
N ILE A 610 -2.58 54.75 3.35
CA ILE A 610 -3.23 53.67 2.63
C ILE A 610 -3.66 54.15 1.23
N TYR A 611 -4.38 55.28 1.15
CA TYR A 611 -4.90 55.81 -0.11
C TYR A 611 -3.77 56.11 -1.10
N GLY A 612 -2.69 56.76 -0.65
CA GLY A 612 -1.53 57.07 -1.50
C GLY A 612 -0.82 55.83 -2.05
N SER A 613 -0.73 54.81 -1.21
CA SER A 613 -0.08 53.50 -1.61
C SER A 613 -0.95 52.68 -2.58
N LEU A 614 -2.26 52.84 -2.55
CA LEU A 614 -3.18 52.12 -3.43
C LEU A 614 -3.26 52.68 -4.85
N TRP A 615 -2.71 53.88 -5.09
CA TRP A 615 -2.84 54.55 -6.38
C TRP A 615 -2.42 53.71 -7.59
N SER A 616 -1.31 52.98 -7.47
CA SER A 616 -0.78 52.08 -8.54
C SER A 616 -1.75 50.95 -8.92
N PHE A 617 -2.56 50.52 -7.97
CA PHE A 617 -3.54 49.45 -8.17
C PHE A 617 -4.93 49.95 -8.59
N VAL A 618 -5.24 51.22 -8.36
CA VAL A 618 -6.54 51.82 -8.67
C VAL A 618 -6.54 52.45 -10.07
N ASP A 619 -5.62 53.38 -10.32
CA ASP A 619 -5.50 54.16 -11.56
C ASP A 619 -4.14 54.03 -12.24
N GLY A 620 -3.23 53.27 -11.69
CA GLY A 620 -1.89 53.04 -12.22
C GLY A 620 -1.82 51.84 -13.18
N SER A 621 -0.59 51.37 -13.44
CA SER A 621 -0.30 50.26 -14.37
C SER A 621 -0.74 48.88 -13.87
N SER A 622 -1.11 48.74 -12.61
CA SER A 622 -1.46 47.46 -11.97
C SER A 622 -2.96 47.36 -11.65
N ASN A 623 -3.83 47.84 -12.55
CA ASN A 623 -5.26 48.01 -12.30
C ASN A 623 -6.12 46.74 -12.43
N LEU A 624 -5.48 45.57 -12.49
CA LEU A 624 -6.12 44.24 -12.65
C LEU A 624 -7.25 43.97 -11.63
N PHE A 625 -7.14 44.54 -10.42
CA PHE A 625 -8.06 44.32 -9.28
C PHE A 625 -9.04 45.50 -9.03
N SER A 626 -9.01 46.52 -9.89
CA SER A 626 -9.72 47.79 -9.58
C SER A 626 -11.15 47.83 -10.13
N GLN A 627 -11.51 46.93 -11.03
CA GLN A 627 -12.78 46.94 -11.76
C GLN A 627 -13.68 45.76 -11.39
N GLN A 628 -14.90 45.75 -11.92
CA GLN A 628 -15.78 44.58 -11.80
C GLN A 628 -15.12 43.36 -12.46
N GLY A 629 -15.27 42.20 -11.82
CA GLY A 629 -14.75 40.95 -12.39
C GLY A 629 -15.49 40.56 -13.64
N ASN A 630 -14.75 40.21 -14.69
CA ASN A 630 -15.25 39.73 -15.97
C ASN A 630 -14.77 38.35 -16.34
N VAL A 631 -14.16 37.63 -15.38
CA VAL A 631 -13.60 36.29 -15.58
C VAL A 631 -14.73 35.28 -15.65
N ASP A 632 -14.77 34.48 -16.73
CA ASP A 632 -15.67 33.34 -16.83
C ASP A 632 -15.12 32.14 -16.03
N MET A 633 -15.85 31.80 -14.99
CA MET A 633 -15.50 30.69 -14.06
C MET A 633 -16.33 29.42 -14.30
N ASN A 634 -17.03 29.30 -15.44
CA ASN A 634 -17.99 28.20 -15.64
C ASN A 634 -17.33 26.89 -16.05
N SER A 635 -16.13 26.94 -16.65
CA SER A 635 -15.42 25.76 -17.11
C SER A 635 -15.08 24.82 -15.96
N SER A 636 -15.16 23.52 -16.20
CA SER A 636 -14.83 22.48 -15.22
C SER A 636 -13.31 22.28 -15.08
N PHE A 637 -12.54 22.64 -16.10
CA PHE A 637 -11.09 22.60 -16.09
C PHE A 637 -10.55 24.01 -16.38
N LEU A 638 -9.95 24.66 -15.36
CA LEU A 638 -9.45 26.03 -15.46
C LEU A 638 -7.97 26.12 -15.11
N VAL A 639 -7.21 26.73 -15.99
CA VAL A 639 -5.81 27.10 -15.75
C VAL A 639 -5.70 28.62 -15.66
N PHE A 640 -5.30 29.12 -14.50
CA PHE A 640 -4.96 30.53 -14.27
C PHE A 640 -3.49 30.72 -14.56
N ASP A 641 -3.17 31.10 -15.76
CA ASP A 641 -1.81 31.38 -16.23
C ASP A 641 -1.41 32.79 -15.83
N ILE A 642 -0.50 32.89 -14.87
CA ILE A 642 -0.02 34.13 -14.26
C ILE A 642 1.49 34.30 -14.42
N HIS A 643 2.11 33.59 -15.36
CA HIS A 643 3.57 33.56 -15.51
C HIS A 643 4.15 34.90 -15.98
N ASP A 644 3.40 35.69 -16.79
CA ASP A 644 3.82 36.98 -17.32
C ASP A 644 3.74 38.15 -16.31
N LEU A 645 3.23 37.89 -15.09
CA LEU A 645 3.11 38.90 -14.02
C LEU A 645 4.44 39.05 -13.27
N ASP A 646 4.74 40.27 -12.84
CA ASP A 646 5.81 40.54 -11.88
C ASP A 646 5.61 39.78 -10.58
N GLU A 647 6.68 39.39 -9.89
CA GLU A 647 6.63 38.53 -8.71
C GLU A 647 5.67 39.02 -7.63
N SER A 648 5.66 40.36 -7.36
CA SER A 648 4.78 40.97 -6.36
C SER A 648 3.30 40.88 -6.75
N ILE A 649 2.98 41.15 -8.01
CA ILE A 649 1.60 41.08 -8.54
C ILE A 649 1.17 39.62 -8.66
N ARG A 650 2.08 38.70 -9.00
CA ARG A 650 1.85 37.27 -9.10
C ARG A 650 1.35 36.68 -7.75
N THR A 651 2.05 36.98 -6.65
CA THR A 651 1.64 36.53 -5.31
C THR A 651 0.26 37.09 -4.92
N LEU A 652 0.00 38.37 -5.24
CA LEU A 652 -1.29 39.02 -5.01
C LEU A 652 -2.39 38.35 -5.84
N SER A 653 -2.13 38.08 -7.13
CA SER A 653 -3.06 37.38 -8.03
C SER A 653 -3.41 35.99 -7.51
N MET A 654 -2.45 35.22 -7.02
CA MET A 654 -2.72 33.91 -6.43
C MET A 654 -3.74 34.01 -5.29
N LYS A 655 -3.61 35.01 -4.40
CA LYS A 655 -4.58 35.20 -3.30
C LYS A 655 -5.96 35.57 -3.80
N VAL A 656 -6.05 36.46 -4.79
CA VAL A 656 -7.33 36.91 -5.36
C VAL A 656 -8.03 35.77 -6.10
N ILE A 657 -7.29 34.96 -6.85
CA ILE A 657 -7.80 33.76 -7.53
C ILE A 657 -8.33 32.76 -6.51
N LEU A 658 -7.54 32.44 -5.45
CA LEU A 658 -7.97 31.50 -4.41
C LEU A 658 -9.22 31.97 -3.68
N GLU A 659 -9.34 33.27 -3.40
CA GLU A 659 -10.57 33.84 -2.82
C GLU A 659 -11.76 33.76 -3.76
N THR A 660 -11.55 33.99 -5.06
CA THR A 660 -12.62 33.87 -6.08
C THR A 660 -13.10 32.42 -6.22
N LEU A 661 -12.19 31.45 -6.13
CA LEU A 661 -12.51 30.02 -6.17
C LEU A 661 -13.37 29.55 -4.98
N GLN A 662 -13.31 30.24 -3.83
CA GLN A 662 -14.12 29.83 -2.67
C GLN A 662 -15.62 29.76 -2.97
N GLN A 663 -16.15 30.67 -3.78
CA GLN A 663 -17.56 30.65 -4.15
C GLN A 663 -17.90 29.41 -5.00
N ARG A 664 -17.04 29.08 -5.95
CA ARG A 664 -17.20 27.90 -6.79
C ARG A 664 -17.11 26.60 -5.98
N ILE A 665 -16.14 26.51 -5.08
CA ILE A 665 -15.96 25.36 -4.16
C ILE A 665 -17.21 25.18 -3.28
N LYS A 666 -17.76 26.26 -2.72
CA LYS A 666 -18.97 26.21 -1.89
C LYS A 666 -20.17 25.69 -2.70
N LYS A 667 -20.38 26.20 -3.90
CA LYS A 667 -21.42 25.74 -4.82
C LYS A 667 -21.24 24.25 -5.18
N ASN A 668 -20.04 23.83 -5.46
CA ASN A 668 -19.73 22.43 -5.78
C ASN A 668 -20.00 21.50 -4.58
N HIS A 669 -19.66 21.94 -3.38
CA HIS A 669 -19.97 21.18 -2.16
C HIS A 669 -21.48 20.97 -1.98
N GLU A 670 -22.29 22.00 -2.22
CA GLU A 670 -23.76 21.90 -2.17
C GLU A 670 -24.34 20.96 -3.22
N LEU A 671 -23.68 20.85 -4.38
CA LEU A 671 -24.05 19.95 -5.47
C LEU A 671 -23.44 18.53 -5.32
N GLY A 672 -22.57 18.30 -4.32
CA GLY A 672 -21.83 17.05 -4.18
C GLY A 672 -20.73 16.84 -5.24
N LYS A 673 -20.34 17.90 -5.94
CA LYS A 673 -19.36 17.89 -7.03
C LYS A 673 -17.94 17.94 -6.49
N PRO A 674 -17.05 16.99 -6.85
CA PRO A 674 -15.65 17.02 -6.42
C PRO A 674 -14.91 18.23 -6.99
N THR A 675 -14.04 18.82 -6.18
CA THR A 675 -13.24 19.97 -6.60
C THR A 675 -11.77 19.75 -6.22
N TYR A 676 -10.89 19.91 -7.21
CA TYR A 676 -9.43 19.79 -7.06
C TYR A 676 -8.79 21.13 -7.37
N VAL A 677 -7.88 21.57 -6.51
CA VAL A 677 -7.14 22.83 -6.67
C VAL A 677 -5.65 22.55 -6.59
N TYR A 678 -4.94 22.74 -7.69
CA TYR A 678 -3.49 22.60 -7.77
C TYR A 678 -2.85 23.99 -7.70
N ILE A 679 -1.95 24.19 -6.76
CA ILE A 679 -1.23 25.46 -6.55
C ILE A 679 0.24 25.20 -6.82
N ASP A 680 0.69 25.61 -7.99
CA ASP A 680 2.11 25.47 -8.33
C ASP A 680 2.93 26.58 -7.66
N GLU A 681 4.18 26.26 -7.36
CA GLU A 681 5.10 27.08 -6.60
C GLU A 681 4.47 27.69 -5.30
N ILE A 682 3.77 26.83 -4.56
CA ILE A 682 3.01 27.21 -3.35
C ILE A 682 3.85 27.99 -2.32
N TYR A 683 5.19 27.83 -2.34
CA TYR A 683 6.10 28.53 -1.45
C TYR A 683 6.02 30.06 -1.62
N LEU A 684 5.59 30.57 -2.78
CA LEU A 684 5.36 31.98 -3.01
C LEU A 684 4.36 32.59 -2.01
N LEU A 685 3.38 31.80 -1.59
CA LEU A 685 2.38 32.18 -0.58
C LEU A 685 2.87 32.01 0.88
N LEU A 686 4.12 31.60 1.08
CA LEU A 686 4.70 31.38 2.41
C LEU A 686 5.82 32.38 2.74
N LYS A 687 6.14 33.30 1.82
CA LYS A 687 7.22 34.27 1.97
C LYS A 687 6.96 35.34 3.05
N ASP A 688 5.72 35.65 3.33
CA ASP A 688 5.32 36.60 4.32
C ASP A 688 4.23 36.07 5.26
N ARG A 689 4.14 36.62 6.47
CA ARG A 689 3.25 36.15 7.53
C ARG A 689 1.75 36.25 7.17
N TYR A 690 1.36 37.23 6.37
CA TYR A 690 -0.05 37.39 5.99
C TYR A 690 -0.46 36.35 4.92
N SER A 691 0.39 36.15 3.94
CA SER A 691 0.19 35.11 2.91
C SER A 691 0.16 33.72 3.54
N GLU A 692 1.08 33.43 4.46
CA GLU A 692 1.12 32.18 5.21
C GLU A 692 -0.18 31.93 5.99
N GLN A 693 -0.67 32.95 6.70
CA GLN A 693 -1.92 32.88 7.46
C GLN A 693 -3.12 32.70 6.54
N PHE A 694 -3.17 33.40 5.40
CA PHE A 694 -4.21 33.28 4.41
C PHE A 694 -4.27 31.87 3.83
N LEU A 695 -3.13 31.32 3.40
CA LEU A 695 -3.04 29.97 2.83
C LEU A 695 -3.47 28.91 3.85
N TYR A 696 -3.05 29.03 5.09
CA TYR A 696 -3.43 28.10 6.15
C TYR A 696 -4.94 28.13 6.45
N GLU A 697 -5.55 29.30 6.46
CA GLU A 697 -7.01 29.45 6.64
C GLU A 697 -7.76 28.88 5.42
N PHE A 698 -7.28 29.16 4.20
CA PHE A 698 -7.82 28.60 2.96
C PHE A 698 -7.75 27.06 2.95
N TRP A 699 -6.60 26.48 3.34
CA TRP A 699 -6.41 25.02 3.40
C TRP A 699 -7.41 24.35 4.34
N LYS A 700 -7.59 24.91 5.52
CA LYS A 700 -8.59 24.43 6.48
C LYS A 700 -10.03 24.59 5.99
N TRP A 701 -10.29 25.70 5.33
CA TRP A 701 -11.60 25.99 4.78
C TRP A 701 -11.94 25.00 3.67
N CYS A 702 -11.04 24.72 2.74
CA CYS A 702 -11.20 23.75 1.65
C CYS A 702 -11.56 22.35 2.20
N ARG A 703 -10.86 21.89 3.24
CA ARG A 703 -11.18 20.60 3.87
C ARG A 703 -12.63 20.55 4.37
N LYS A 704 -13.14 21.65 4.94
CA LYS A 704 -14.54 21.71 5.42
C LYS A 704 -15.56 21.57 4.30
N PHE A 705 -15.22 22.07 3.11
CA PHE A 705 -16.09 22.05 1.94
C PHE A 705 -15.74 20.94 0.94
N GLY A 706 -14.92 19.97 1.34
CA GLY A 706 -14.59 18.79 0.52
C GLY A 706 -13.75 19.06 -0.72
N ALA A 707 -13.12 20.25 -0.81
CA ALA A 707 -12.17 20.54 -1.88
C ALA A 707 -10.79 19.96 -1.54
N ILE A 708 -10.13 19.40 -2.55
CA ILE A 708 -8.82 18.75 -2.46
C ILE A 708 -7.77 19.72 -2.97
N VAL A 709 -6.93 20.22 -2.08
CA VAL A 709 -5.87 21.16 -2.43
C VAL A 709 -4.55 20.42 -2.52
N THR A 710 -3.80 20.66 -3.59
CA THR A 710 -2.46 20.12 -3.83
C THR A 710 -1.46 21.25 -3.99
N GLY A 711 -0.53 21.37 -3.04
CA GLY A 711 0.59 22.28 -3.15
C GLY A 711 1.76 21.63 -3.87
N ILE A 712 2.31 22.31 -4.88
CA ILE A 712 3.45 21.83 -5.66
C ILE A 712 4.64 22.76 -5.38
N THR A 713 5.80 22.21 -5.07
CA THR A 713 7.00 23.01 -4.85
C THR A 713 8.29 22.23 -5.06
N GLN A 714 9.31 22.95 -5.46
CA GLN A 714 10.69 22.45 -5.52
C GLN A 714 11.53 22.81 -4.28
N ASN A 715 11.05 23.75 -3.46
CA ASN A 715 11.78 24.29 -2.31
C ASN A 715 11.19 23.75 -0.99
N VAL A 716 11.55 22.51 -0.64
CA VAL A 716 11.07 21.88 0.60
C VAL A 716 11.60 22.61 1.84
N THR A 717 12.86 23.02 1.84
CA THR A 717 13.46 23.73 2.97
C THR A 717 12.75 25.05 3.24
N GLU A 718 12.40 25.85 2.22
CA GLU A 718 11.62 27.08 2.37
C GLU A 718 10.21 26.80 2.93
N LEU A 719 9.56 25.74 2.40
CA LEU A 719 8.26 25.29 2.92
C LEU A 719 8.33 24.98 4.42
N LEU A 720 9.37 24.28 4.86
CA LEU A 720 9.53 23.85 6.25
C LEU A 720 10.02 24.95 7.20
N CYS A 721 10.47 26.10 6.70
CA CYS A 721 10.73 27.27 7.53
C CYS A 721 9.45 27.86 8.14
N SER A 722 8.29 27.62 7.53
CA SER A 722 6.98 28.06 8.04
C SER A 722 6.39 27.02 8.98
N GLN A 723 6.06 27.41 10.21
CA GLN A 723 5.40 26.53 11.18
C GLN A 723 4.00 26.11 10.70
N GLN A 724 3.30 26.97 9.99
CA GLN A 724 1.97 26.69 9.46
C GLN A 724 2.06 25.72 8.29
N ALA A 725 3.05 25.88 7.40
CA ALA A 725 3.30 24.94 6.30
C ALA A 725 3.72 23.55 6.82
N CYS A 726 4.58 23.48 7.84
CA CYS A 726 4.89 22.23 8.53
C CYS A 726 3.63 21.56 9.08
N THR A 727 2.70 22.35 9.65
CA THR A 727 1.42 21.85 10.15
C THR A 727 0.52 21.34 9.01
N MET A 728 0.46 22.05 7.88
CA MET A 728 -0.29 21.61 6.71
C MET A 728 0.28 20.29 6.15
N LEU A 729 1.60 20.21 5.97
CA LEU A 729 2.28 19.04 5.43
C LEU A 729 2.16 17.83 6.35
N SER A 730 2.38 17.97 7.65
CA SER A 730 2.27 16.87 8.62
C SER A 730 0.85 16.35 8.78
N ASN A 731 -0.17 17.21 8.61
CA ASN A 731 -1.58 16.81 8.66
C ASN A 731 -2.10 16.29 7.31
N SER A 732 -1.36 16.47 6.22
CA SER A 732 -1.74 15.96 4.90
C SER A 732 -1.53 14.46 4.84
N GLU A 733 -2.55 13.76 4.37
CA GLU A 733 -2.47 12.31 4.20
C GLU A 733 -2.02 11.88 2.80
N PHE A 734 -1.83 12.84 1.91
CA PHE A 734 -1.26 12.62 0.59
C PHE A 734 0.03 13.44 0.41
N CYS A 735 1.08 12.79 -0.05
CA CYS A 735 2.31 13.46 -0.44
C CYS A 735 3.09 12.62 -1.46
N ILE A 736 3.37 13.19 -2.63
CA ILE A 736 4.36 12.65 -3.56
C ILE A 736 5.68 13.34 -3.28
N MET A 737 6.70 12.57 -2.98
CA MET A 737 8.07 13.02 -2.75
C MET A 737 8.95 12.42 -3.84
N LEU A 738 9.25 13.18 -4.88
CA LEU A 738 10.17 12.82 -5.94
C LEU A 738 11.62 13.09 -5.50
N GLY A 739 12.61 12.78 -6.33
CA GLY A 739 14.02 12.98 -5.99
C GLY A 739 14.32 14.35 -5.37
N GLN A 740 15.06 14.36 -4.26
CA GLN A 740 15.30 15.51 -3.39
C GLN A 740 16.80 15.82 -3.22
N SER A 741 17.12 17.04 -2.75
CA SER A 741 18.47 17.38 -2.28
C SER A 741 18.76 16.74 -0.92
N GLN A 742 20.02 16.56 -0.57
CA GLN A 742 20.41 15.99 0.73
C GLN A 742 19.81 16.74 1.93
N ASN A 743 19.74 18.07 1.87
CA ASN A 743 19.17 18.89 2.94
C ASN A 743 17.66 18.70 3.06
N ASP A 744 16.96 18.63 1.92
CA ASP A 744 15.51 18.44 1.89
C ASP A 744 15.15 17.04 2.40
N VAL A 745 15.92 16.01 2.02
CA VAL A 745 15.72 14.64 2.50
C VAL A 745 15.88 14.56 4.01
N ALA A 746 16.90 15.20 4.58
CA ALA A 746 17.09 15.23 6.03
C ALA A 746 15.87 15.80 6.77
N SER A 747 15.31 16.89 6.23
CA SER A 747 14.12 17.54 6.78
C SER A 747 12.85 16.69 6.64
N LEU A 748 12.67 16.05 5.48
CA LEU A 748 11.55 15.13 5.24
C LEU A 748 11.65 13.88 6.10
N LYS A 749 12.88 13.36 6.31
CA LYS A 749 13.15 12.22 7.20
C LYS A 749 12.69 12.50 8.63
N GLU A 750 13.00 13.67 9.15
CA GLU A 750 12.57 14.09 10.48
C GLU A 750 11.04 14.21 10.56
N LEU A 751 10.42 14.86 9.57
CA LEU A 751 8.99 15.13 9.55
C LEU A 751 8.16 13.86 9.42
N PHE A 752 8.50 12.99 8.48
CA PHE A 752 7.75 11.76 8.17
C PHE A 752 8.31 10.52 8.84
N ARG A 753 9.43 10.63 9.57
CA ARG A 753 10.15 9.54 10.23
C ARG A 753 10.56 8.42 9.25
N LEU A 754 11.12 8.85 8.11
CA LEU A 754 11.54 7.92 7.08
C LEU A 754 12.68 7.02 7.58
N SER A 755 12.67 5.78 7.13
CA SER A 755 13.78 4.84 7.31
C SER A 755 14.99 5.24 6.45
N ASN A 756 16.14 4.62 6.69
CA ASN A 756 17.33 4.87 5.87
C ASN A 756 17.13 4.40 4.43
N MET A 757 16.39 3.31 4.21
CA MET A 757 16.07 2.84 2.85
C MET A 757 15.15 3.82 2.11
N GLU A 758 14.12 4.36 2.78
CA GLU A 758 13.25 5.39 2.21
C GLU A 758 14.01 6.70 1.95
N GLU A 759 15.01 7.04 2.79
CA GLU A 759 15.93 8.15 2.56
C GLU A 759 16.74 7.94 1.27
N ASP A 760 17.32 6.76 1.10
CA ASP A 760 18.10 6.39 -0.08
C ASP A 760 17.24 6.44 -1.36
N GLU A 761 15.97 6.01 -1.29
CA GLU A 761 15.03 6.13 -2.41
C GLU A 761 14.82 7.57 -2.88
N LEU A 762 14.85 8.55 -1.98
CA LEU A 762 14.75 9.98 -2.34
C LEU A 762 16.06 10.58 -2.85
N LEU A 763 17.19 10.14 -2.29
CA LEU A 763 18.51 10.65 -2.66
C LEU A 763 18.95 10.18 -4.04
N TYR A 764 18.69 8.90 -4.35
CA TYR A 764 19.15 8.24 -5.58
C TYR A 764 18.02 8.07 -6.62
N ALA A 765 16.85 8.66 -6.37
CA ALA A 765 15.74 8.63 -7.32
C ALA A 765 16.14 9.13 -8.70
N HIS A 766 15.63 8.48 -9.74
CA HIS A 766 15.63 8.98 -11.11
C HIS A 766 14.36 9.81 -11.38
N ARG A 767 14.24 10.35 -12.60
CA ARG A 767 13.06 11.10 -13.02
C ARG A 767 11.82 10.19 -12.98
N GLY A 768 10.78 10.60 -12.26
CA GLY A 768 9.56 9.83 -12.09
C GLY A 768 9.59 8.82 -10.94
N GLU A 769 10.65 8.81 -10.14
CA GLU A 769 10.82 7.93 -8.99
C GLU A 769 10.79 8.71 -7.67
N GLY A 770 10.42 8.03 -6.59
CA GLY A 770 10.40 8.60 -5.27
C GLY A 770 9.56 7.82 -4.26
N LEU A 771 8.97 8.55 -3.31
CA LEU A 771 8.06 8.01 -2.31
C LEU A 771 6.67 8.62 -2.46
N ILE A 772 5.63 7.80 -2.35
CA ILE A 772 4.25 8.26 -2.23
C ILE A 772 3.72 7.94 -0.83
N LYS A 773 3.24 8.97 -0.14
CA LYS A 773 2.52 8.84 1.12
C LYS A 773 1.02 8.88 0.86
N PHE A 774 0.31 7.87 1.37
CA PHE A 774 -1.13 7.78 1.27
C PHE A 774 -1.70 7.30 2.61
N GLY A 775 -2.37 8.19 3.34
CA GLY A 775 -2.72 7.96 4.74
C GLY A 775 -1.48 7.80 5.61
N GLN A 776 -1.37 6.67 6.27
CA GLN A 776 -0.20 6.32 7.09
C GLN A 776 0.86 5.50 6.33
N THR A 777 0.58 5.17 5.08
CA THR A 777 1.43 4.32 4.26
C THR A 777 2.37 5.17 3.43
N ILE A 778 3.66 4.82 3.40
CA ILE A 778 4.66 5.39 2.51
C ILE A 778 5.18 4.24 1.64
N ILE A 779 5.19 4.43 0.32
CA ILE A 779 5.56 3.39 -0.65
C ILE A 779 6.58 3.98 -1.63
N PRO A 780 7.70 3.29 -1.91
CA PRO A 780 8.59 3.67 -2.99
C PRO A 780 7.92 3.38 -4.32
N PHE A 781 7.92 4.36 -5.22
CA PHE A 781 7.25 4.24 -6.49
C PHE A 781 8.12 4.68 -7.66
N GLU A 782 7.80 4.14 -8.81
CA GLU A 782 8.28 4.59 -10.11
C GLU A 782 7.11 4.76 -11.07
N ASN A 783 7.17 5.78 -11.89
CA ASN A 783 6.18 6.02 -12.92
C ASN A 783 6.87 6.34 -14.25
N HIS A 784 6.89 5.35 -15.14
CA HIS A 784 7.45 5.43 -16.47
C HIS A 784 6.34 5.29 -17.50
N PHE A 785 5.67 6.41 -17.81
CA PHE A 785 4.59 6.42 -18.79
C PHE A 785 5.17 6.31 -20.22
N PRO A 786 4.57 5.53 -21.14
CA PRO A 786 5.09 5.34 -22.49
C PRO A 786 5.17 6.65 -23.30
N LYS A 787 6.35 6.94 -23.85
CA LYS A 787 6.63 8.20 -24.57
C LYS A 787 5.90 8.35 -25.90
N ASN A 788 5.41 7.24 -26.47
CA ASN A 788 4.71 7.20 -27.76
C ASN A 788 3.20 7.42 -27.67
N THR A 789 2.69 7.88 -26.50
CA THR A 789 1.28 8.12 -26.26
C THR A 789 0.93 9.61 -26.39
N GLU A 790 -0.32 9.90 -26.70
CA GLU A 790 -0.83 11.28 -26.74
C GLU A 790 -0.86 11.90 -25.33
N LEU A 791 -1.20 11.09 -24.31
CA LEU A 791 -1.13 11.51 -22.91
C LEU A 791 0.27 11.97 -22.51
N TYR A 792 1.32 11.21 -22.88
CA TYR A 792 2.69 11.62 -22.57
C TYR A 792 3.04 12.95 -23.25
N ARG A 793 2.66 13.14 -24.53
CA ARG A 793 2.85 14.39 -25.25
C ARG A 793 2.19 15.60 -24.58
N ILE A 794 0.98 15.40 -24.05
CA ILE A 794 0.23 16.43 -23.34
C ILE A 794 0.88 16.78 -21.99
N TRP A 795 1.40 15.78 -21.27
CA TRP A 795 1.98 15.97 -19.94
C TRP A 795 3.43 16.44 -19.96
N ASN A 796 4.17 16.13 -21.03
CA ASN A 796 5.59 16.45 -21.11
C ASN A 796 5.80 17.97 -21.27
N THR A 797 6.64 18.53 -20.40
CA THR A 797 7.03 19.94 -20.42
C THR A 797 8.40 20.17 -21.03
N ASP A 798 9.16 19.11 -21.34
CA ASP A 798 10.51 19.20 -21.91
C ASP A 798 10.45 19.57 -23.40
N PRO A 799 10.94 20.76 -23.81
CA PRO A 799 10.91 21.17 -25.20
C PRO A 799 11.69 20.24 -26.14
N SER A 800 12.77 19.64 -25.66
CA SER A 800 13.64 18.76 -26.47
C SER A 800 12.96 17.42 -26.79
N GLU A 801 12.07 16.94 -25.93
CA GLU A 801 11.30 15.71 -26.14
C GLU A 801 9.98 15.96 -26.90
N LYS A 802 9.45 17.18 -26.91
CA LYS A 802 8.24 17.54 -27.69
C LYS A 802 8.46 17.44 -29.19
N GLU A 803 9.65 17.76 -29.69
CA GLU A 803 10.00 17.67 -31.11
C GLU A 803 10.11 16.21 -31.60
N LEU A 804 10.46 15.28 -30.70
CA LEU A 804 10.59 13.84 -31.01
C LEU A 804 9.25 13.09 -30.99
N SER A 805 8.23 13.65 -30.37
CA SER A 805 6.92 13.01 -30.20
C SER A 805 5.84 13.51 -31.18
N ASP A 806 6.18 14.33 -32.17
CA ASP A 806 5.25 14.79 -33.21
C ASP A 806 5.00 13.66 -34.23
N PRO A 807 3.79 13.07 -34.28
CA PRO A 807 3.47 11.99 -35.20
C PRO A 807 3.43 12.43 -36.67
N SER A 808 3.57 13.73 -36.95
CA SER A 808 3.66 14.26 -38.32
C SER A 808 5.05 14.16 -38.91
N GLN A 809 6.08 13.80 -38.15
CA GLN A 809 7.42 13.51 -38.63
C GLN A 809 7.70 12.01 -38.63
N GLU A 810 7.12 11.29 -39.59
CA GLU A 810 7.64 9.97 -39.95
C GLU A 810 9.12 10.13 -40.36
N PRO A 811 10.03 9.29 -39.84
CA PRO A 811 11.42 9.30 -40.32
C PRO A 811 11.37 8.93 -41.78
N ALA A 812 11.94 9.84 -42.63
CA ALA A 812 12.05 9.64 -44.06
C ALA A 812 12.54 8.21 -44.36
N SER A 813 11.69 7.45 -45.03
CA SER A 813 11.94 6.09 -45.44
C SER A 813 13.26 5.99 -46.20
N SER A 814 14.23 5.27 -45.62
CA SER A 814 15.28 4.66 -46.43
C SER A 814 14.59 3.60 -47.31
N ASP A 815 14.72 3.78 -48.62
CA ASP A 815 14.13 2.95 -49.67
C ASP A 815 14.27 1.45 -49.41
N PRO A 816 13.24 0.66 -49.61
CA PRO A 816 13.36 -0.78 -49.66
C PRO A 816 13.86 -1.18 -51.04
N VAL A 817 15.07 -1.73 -51.10
CA VAL A 817 15.53 -2.49 -52.26
C VAL A 817 14.63 -3.71 -52.45
N ALA A 818 13.98 -3.74 -53.56
CA ALA A 818 13.16 -4.85 -54.02
C ALA A 818 13.98 -6.17 -54.04
N ALA A 819 13.51 -7.16 -53.30
CA ALA A 819 13.94 -8.54 -53.49
C ALA A 819 12.72 -9.37 -53.90
N GLU A 820 12.86 -9.86 -55.15
CA GLU A 820 11.91 -10.74 -55.80
C GLU A 820 11.70 -12.06 -55.09
N LEU A 821 10.46 -12.54 -55.14
CA LEU A 821 10.05 -13.87 -54.77
C LEU A 821 10.70 -14.93 -55.68
N SER A 822 11.30 -15.96 -55.13
CA SER A 822 11.43 -17.27 -55.74
C SER A 822 11.38 -18.33 -54.67
N ASP A 823 10.50 -19.30 -54.90
CA ASP A 823 10.16 -20.48 -54.16
C ASP A 823 11.29 -21.52 -54.00
N PRO A 824 11.18 -22.46 -53.06
CA PRO A 824 12.25 -23.33 -52.61
C PRO A 824 12.31 -24.66 -53.33
N GLU A 825 13.47 -25.14 -53.66
CA GLU A 825 13.77 -26.58 -53.77
C GLU A 825 15.27 -26.88 -53.78
N GLU A 826 15.61 -27.91 -52.95
CA GLU A 826 16.73 -28.83 -53.00
C GLU A 826 18.19 -28.32 -52.95
N GLN A 827 18.92 -28.66 -51.98
CA GLN A 827 19.85 -29.81 -51.98
C GLN A 827 20.74 -29.88 -50.73
N ALA A 828 20.88 -31.11 -50.31
CA ALA A 828 21.72 -31.63 -49.26
C ALA A 828 23.24 -31.46 -49.45
N GLY A 829 23.93 -31.35 -48.29
CA GLY A 829 25.21 -32.01 -48.11
C GLY A 829 26.45 -31.23 -48.38
N LYS A 830 27.19 -30.89 -47.28
CA LYS A 830 28.57 -31.36 -47.05
C LYS A 830 29.19 -30.67 -45.83
N SER A 831 29.62 -31.53 -44.94
CA SER A 831 30.58 -31.30 -43.85
C SER A 831 31.90 -30.72 -44.33
N VAL A 832 32.54 -29.82 -43.61
CA VAL A 832 34.00 -29.79 -43.39
C VAL A 832 34.30 -29.22 -42.00
N ILE A 833 35.07 -29.95 -41.30
CA ILE A 833 35.76 -29.87 -40.04
C ILE A 833 36.99 -28.92 -40.17
N ASP A 834 37.42 -28.44 -38.99
CA ASP A 834 38.75 -27.90 -38.61
C ASP A 834 39.08 -26.46 -38.97
N THR A 835 39.41 -25.66 -37.95
CA THR A 835 40.76 -25.62 -37.36
C THR A 835 40.79 -24.75 -36.09
N PHE A 836 41.43 -25.31 -35.09
CA PHE A 836 41.99 -24.58 -33.93
C PHE A 836 43.02 -23.55 -34.32
N ASP A 837 43.14 -22.44 -33.58
CA ASP A 837 44.44 -21.85 -33.21
C ASP A 837 44.26 -20.88 -32.03
N GLU A 838 44.86 -21.27 -30.93
CA GLU A 838 45.88 -20.68 -30.08
C GLU A 838 45.60 -19.36 -29.34
N VAL A 839 45.60 -19.55 -28.01
CA VAL A 839 45.81 -18.58 -26.93
C VAL A 839 47.26 -18.09 -26.89
N PRO A 840 47.52 -16.89 -26.45
CA PRO A 840 48.69 -16.63 -25.61
C PRO A 840 48.32 -16.12 -24.23
N SER A 841 48.86 -16.81 -23.24
CA SER A 841 49.06 -16.47 -21.86
C SER A 841 49.96 -15.26 -21.66
N ASP A 842 49.58 -14.39 -20.73
CA ASP A 842 50.54 -13.67 -19.88
C ASP A 842 49.91 -13.23 -18.55
N GLU A 843 50.47 -13.72 -17.46
CA GLU A 843 50.35 -13.30 -16.06
C GLU A 843 51.48 -12.31 -15.71
N PRO A 844 51.50 -11.74 -14.49
CA PRO A 844 50.61 -10.83 -13.78
C PRO A 844 51.33 -9.56 -13.29
N SER A 845 50.60 -8.54 -12.92
CA SER A 845 51.13 -7.53 -12.00
C SER A 845 50.14 -7.19 -10.90
N LYS A 846 50.63 -7.26 -9.67
CA LYS A 846 50.02 -7.01 -8.39
C LYS A 846 49.70 -5.53 -8.17
N GLU A 847 48.74 -5.37 -7.26
CA GLU A 847 48.38 -4.25 -6.36
C GLU A 847 47.14 -3.49 -6.78
N ASP A 848 46.01 -3.64 -6.09
CA ASP A 848 45.66 -2.94 -4.87
C ASP A 848 44.33 -3.46 -4.31
N SER A 849 44.29 -3.63 -2.99
CA SER A 849 43.21 -4.20 -2.23
C SER A 849 42.11 -3.16 -1.96
N GLY A 850 40.99 -3.24 -2.67
CA GLY A 850 39.75 -2.58 -2.30
C GLY A 850 38.67 -3.64 -1.97
N LYS A 851 38.46 -3.90 -0.70
CA LYS A 851 37.41 -4.78 -0.23
C LYS A 851 36.05 -4.14 -0.50
N THR A 852 35.31 -4.65 -1.46
CA THR A 852 33.85 -4.52 -1.51
C THR A 852 33.28 -5.75 -0.83
N GLU A 853 32.77 -5.56 0.37
CA GLU A 853 32.00 -6.56 1.09
C GLU A 853 30.65 -6.75 0.39
N TYR A 854 30.48 -7.90 -0.21
CA TYR A 854 29.16 -8.40 -0.56
C TYR A 854 28.44 -8.78 0.74
N SER A 855 27.30 -8.13 1.00
CA SER A 855 26.42 -8.46 2.10
C SER A 855 25.87 -9.88 1.94
N HIS A 856 26.28 -10.77 2.83
CA HIS A 856 25.69 -12.10 2.96
C HIS A 856 24.27 -12.00 3.56
N PRO A 857 23.34 -12.90 3.19
CA PRO A 857 22.01 -12.95 3.76
C PRO A 857 22.11 -13.29 5.27
N TYR A 858 21.36 -12.54 6.06
CA TYR A 858 21.40 -12.54 7.51
C TYR A 858 20.88 -13.84 8.12
N TYR A 859 21.71 -14.48 8.94
CA TYR A 859 21.33 -15.61 9.78
C TYR A 859 20.78 -15.11 11.12
N LEU A 860 19.48 -15.09 11.31
CA LEU A 860 18.81 -14.78 12.59
C LEU A 860 18.89 -15.95 13.62
N GLY A 861 19.83 -16.88 13.45
CA GLY A 861 19.91 -18.10 14.27
C GLY A 861 20.81 -18.05 15.53
N GLU A 862 21.72 -17.10 15.67
CA GLU A 862 22.70 -17.08 16.74
C GLU A 862 22.92 -15.72 17.43
N ALA A 863 21.89 -14.91 17.59
CA ALA A 863 22.01 -13.69 18.38
C ALA A 863 21.83 -14.03 19.88
N ILE A 864 22.91 -14.25 20.59
CA ILE A 864 22.99 -14.08 22.04
C ILE A 864 22.83 -12.58 22.29
N LEU A 865 21.62 -12.13 22.55
CA LEU A 865 21.35 -10.78 23.03
C LEU A 865 21.87 -10.66 24.48
N THR A 866 23.07 -10.15 24.64
CA THR A 866 23.47 -9.56 25.94
C THR A 866 22.77 -8.20 26.02
N PRO A 867 21.98 -7.94 27.07
CA PRO A 867 21.38 -6.62 27.27
C PRO A 867 22.48 -5.58 27.48
N PRO A 868 22.30 -4.33 27.00
CA PRO A 868 23.26 -3.27 27.24
C PRO A 868 23.37 -3.03 28.74
N LYS A 869 24.61 -2.96 29.26
CA LYS A 869 24.91 -2.57 30.64
C LYS A 869 24.34 -1.16 30.86
N HIS A 870 23.36 -1.08 31.73
CA HIS A 870 22.92 0.22 32.28
C HIS A 870 24.09 0.90 32.98
N ASN A 871 24.59 1.96 32.42
CA ASN A 871 25.40 2.95 33.11
C ASN A 871 24.49 3.71 34.10
N SER A 872 24.54 3.30 35.33
CA SER A 872 23.96 4.07 36.44
C SER A 872 24.85 5.30 36.71
N GLN A 873 24.54 6.40 36.07
CA GLN A 873 24.96 7.71 36.60
C GLN A 873 23.96 8.16 37.66
N LYS A 874 24.46 8.20 38.90
CA LYS A 874 23.83 8.85 40.06
C LYS A 874 23.63 10.35 39.75
N TRP A 875 22.41 10.83 39.93
CA TRP A 875 22.16 12.21 40.22
C TRP A 875 21.94 12.33 41.72
N GLU A 876 22.87 12.96 42.40
CA GLU A 876 22.67 13.58 43.73
C GLU A 876 22.27 15.04 43.51
N ASP A 877 21.29 15.45 44.31
CA ASP A 877 20.64 16.73 44.57
C ASP A 877 19.49 17.14 43.64
#